data_aba328bc564b9a3db6a5a571d5aee92b
#
_entry.id   aba328bc564b9a3db6a5a571d5aee92b
#
_cell.length_a   1.000
_cell.length_b   1.000
_cell.length_c   1.000
_cell.angle_alpha   90.00
_cell.angle_beta   90.00
_cell.angle_gamma   90.00
#
_symmetry.space_group_name_H-M   'P 1'
#
loop_
_entity.id
_entity.type
_entity.pdbx_description
1 polymer ?
#
loop_
_entity_poly.entity_id
_entity_poly.type
_entity_poly.pdbx_seq_one_letter_code
_entity_poly.pdbx_strand_id
1 'polypeptide(L)'
;MKGETILEFENLSVGYEKQPLQKPFSLSLKKGEILTLIGANGAGKSTILKTIIKQLEPVAGAIYIEGNELKSISLKELSKKTAALLTLSIKPELMTCRDVVEMGRYPHTNGFGILTDEDKKVVDEALRTVHAQDFAQRNFMRVSDGQKQRILFARALCQNPKILVLDEPTSYLDIRWRLELLKILRDLAKKGVTVIASMHEIDLALKVSDRILCVGAEEIKELSGDEAECKNQIRKLYNLPDSFYIEETFYSELVKKFCSKQKRTATPESACYSSSQKTNAFPLMVQGTMSNAGKSFLVAGLCRIFKQDGFSVAPFKSQNMALNSFVTSEGLEMGRAQVMQAEAAGVEPSVLMNPILLKPNSDTGSQVIVNGEVLGDMGAKEYFAFKKNLVPHIMKAYNKLASENQVIVIEGAGSPAEINLKENDIVNMGMAELADSPVLLVADIDRGGVFAQLLGTIELLEPNERKRIKGMIINKFRGDKSILDSGIRMIEEKTGIPVVGTLPYMKIQLDDEDSLSTNLHTLTKYRDKKDEIQLAVVHLPHISNFTDFIPLQNLPNVNLYYASQAKDLGSPDCIIIPGTKNTPEDLDWLKKSGLAELIQTQAKNGRPIIGICGGFQILGEKLRDEETASGDVSGLSLLPVSTIFSSQKIRTRVSGNVLGEKLAAEKSIFSPLANLLLSGYEIHMGQTVFAEGAEQAYFSQIKDSVSGETKFDGAVSGNVFGTYIHGLFDEAKFCRKFVEILAVKKGIPAEKWSQISNAGGKSASGMENSSKSAASDRTDGSFSGEKFNSLQEFK
;
A
#
# COMPACT_ATOMS: atom_id res chain seq x y z
N MET A 1 8.42 42.24 -18.97
CA MET A 1 9.17 43.03 -17.95
C MET A 1 10.17 42.05 -17.34
N LYS A 2 11.50 42.41 -17.32
CA LYS A 2 12.51 41.62 -16.58
C LYS A 2 12.13 41.69 -15.09
N GLY A 3 11.84 40.56 -14.44
CA GLY A 3 11.45 40.54 -13.02
C GLY A 3 12.57 41.13 -12.16
N GLU A 4 12.20 41.83 -11.12
CA GLU A 4 13.09 42.46 -10.14
C GLU A 4 13.81 41.34 -9.33
N THR A 5 15.14 41.43 -9.22
CA THR A 5 15.95 40.50 -8.42
C THR A 5 15.68 40.76 -6.94
N ILE A 6 15.29 39.75 -6.21
CA ILE A 6 14.94 39.86 -4.78
C ILE A 6 16.03 39.27 -3.87
N LEU A 7 16.75 38.23 -4.35
CA LEU A 7 17.83 37.58 -3.62
C LEU A 7 18.99 37.29 -4.57
N GLU A 8 20.23 37.55 -4.13
CA GLU A 8 21.41 37.28 -4.91
C GLU A 8 22.50 36.67 -4.01
N PHE A 9 23.15 35.63 -4.50
CA PHE A 9 24.36 35.03 -3.92
C PHE A 9 25.55 35.36 -4.79
N GLU A 10 26.56 35.98 -4.21
CA GLU A 10 27.80 36.32 -4.89
C GLU A 10 28.95 35.51 -4.28
N ASN A 11 29.48 34.56 -5.06
CA ASN A 11 30.55 33.65 -4.63
C ASN A 11 30.35 33.08 -3.22
N LEU A 12 29.11 32.71 -2.92
CA LEU A 12 28.71 32.26 -1.60
C LEU A 12 29.34 30.91 -1.28
N SER A 13 29.98 30.83 -0.12
CA SER A 13 30.47 29.61 0.48
C SER A 13 29.86 29.46 1.89
N VAL A 14 29.24 28.31 2.14
CA VAL A 14 28.60 27.99 3.43
C VAL A 14 29.32 26.89 4.18
N GLY A 15 29.27 26.90 5.48
CA GLY A 15 29.97 25.92 6.31
C GLY A 15 29.90 26.19 7.80
N TYR A 16 30.72 25.47 8.57
CA TYR A 16 30.86 25.63 10.02
C TYR A 16 32.32 25.90 10.38
N GLU A 17 32.55 26.66 11.43
CA GLU A 17 33.89 26.95 11.96
C GLU A 17 34.90 27.44 10.90
N LYS A 18 34.43 28.23 9.91
CA LYS A 18 35.18 28.73 8.74
C LYS A 18 35.65 27.65 7.76
N GLN A 19 35.13 26.41 7.88
CA GLN A 19 35.40 25.36 6.92
C GLN A 19 34.23 25.29 5.91
N PRO A 20 34.54 25.52 4.59
CA PRO A 20 33.51 25.42 3.56
C PRO A 20 33.06 23.97 3.33
N LEU A 21 31.78 23.77 3.17
CA LEU A 21 31.20 22.44 2.83
C LEU A 21 31.35 22.16 1.34
N GLN A 22 31.24 23.19 0.50
CA GLN A 22 31.33 23.06 -0.97
C GLN A 22 32.06 24.26 -1.57
N LYS A 23 32.36 24.15 -2.87
CA LYS A 23 32.94 25.26 -3.66
C LYS A 23 31.96 26.44 -3.71
N PRO A 24 32.47 27.67 -3.78
CA PRO A 24 31.65 28.87 -3.88
C PRO A 24 30.74 28.82 -5.11
N PHE A 25 29.50 29.32 -4.96
CA PHE A 25 28.53 29.43 -6.04
C PHE A 25 27.87 30.81 -6.09
N SER A 26 27.36 31.19 -7.26
CA SER A 26 26.62 32.43 -7.46
C SER A 26 25.27 32.13 -8.10
N LEU A 27 24.21 32.82 -7.61
CA LEU A 27 22.86 32.62 -8.06
C LEU A 27 22.03 33.87 -7.79
N SER A 28 21.11 34.23 -8.71
CA SER A 28 20.16 35.33 -8.48
C SER A 28 18.71 34.81 -8.63
N LEU A 29 17.81 35.19 -7.74
CA LEU A 29 16.40 34.85 -7.76
C LEU A 29 15.54 36.09 -7.98
N LYS A 30 14.50 35.92 -8.80
CA LYS A 30 13.52 36.97 -9.09
C LYS A 30 12.33 36.85 -8.13
N LYS A 31 11.65 37.95 -7.94
CA LYS A 31 10.42 38.01 -7.17
C LYS A 31 9.38 37.03 -7.72
N GLY A 32 8.83 36.19 -6.81
CA GLY A 32 7.83 35.16 -7.15
C GLY A 32 8.39 33.90 -7.80
N GLU A 33 9.73 33.69 -7.79
CA GLU A 33 10.32 32.40 -8.19
C GLU A 33 10.35 31.42 -7.04
N ILE A 34 10.21 30.14 -7.36
CA ILE A 34 10.38 29.01 -6.43
C ILE A 34 11.69 28.31 -6.76
N LEU A 35 12.67 28.38 -5.85
CA LEU A 35 13.91 27.61 -5.89
C LEU A 35 13.83 26.43 -4.93
N THR A 36 14.11 25.22 -5.43
CA THR A 36 14.24 24.06 -4.55
C THR A 36 15.67 23.52 -4.52
N LEU A 37 16.14 23.22 -3.32
CA LEU A 37 17.44 22.59 -3.06
C LEU A 37 17.21 21.07 -2.97
N ILE A 38 17.89 20.29 -3.81
CA ILE A 38 17.91 18.83 -3.75
C ILE A 38 19.32 18.31 -3.47
N GLY A 39 19.45 17.13 -2.88
CA GLY A 39 20.75 16.51 -2.59
C GLY A 39 20.66 15.53 -1.42
N ALA A 40 21.70 14.73 -1.24
CA ALA A 40 21.78 13.74 -0.17
C ALA A 40 21.67 14.36 1.23
N ASN A 41 21.35 13.52 2.23
CA ASN A 41 21.36 13.95 3.63
C ASN A 41 22.78 14.37 4.04
N GLY A 42 22.88 15.48 4.76
CA GLY A 42 24.19 16.04 5.14
C GLY A 42 24.89 16.87 4.07
N ALA A 43 24.36 16.97 2.85
CA ALA A 43 24.99 17.73 1.75
C ALA A 43 25.05 19.26 1.96
N GLY A 44 24.49 19.80 3.05
CA GLY A 44 24.56 21.24 3.35
C GLY A 44 23.32 22.04 2.95
N LYS A 45 22.20 21.42 2.53
CA LYS A 45 20.93 22.12 2.19
C LYS A 45 20.45 23.04 3.31
N SER A 46 20.29 22.50 4.53
CA SER A 46 19.86 23.28 5.70
C SER A 46 20.90 24.33 6.11
N THR A 47 22.19 24.12 5.84
CA THR A 47 23.24 25.12 6.07
C THR A 47 23.04 26.34 5.17
N ILE A 48 22.75 26.15 3.88
CA ILE A 48 22.41 27.24 2.96
C ILE A 48 21.20 28.01 3.47
N LEU A 49 20.11 27.29 3.84
CA LEU A 49 18.89 27.93 4.33
C LEU A 49 19.14 28.73 5.62
N LYS A 50 19.90 28.20 6.56
CA LYS A 50 20.29 28.91 7.80
C LYS A 50 21.14 30.14 7.55
N THR A 51 22.00 30.11 6.52
CA THR A 51 22.80 31.26 6.12
C THR A 51 21.92 32.37 5.53
N ILE A 52 20.90 32.04 4.73
CA ILE A 52 19.94 33.02 4.15
C ILE A 52 19.19 33.78 5.26
N ILE A 53 18.82 33.13 6.33
CA ILE A 53 18.07 33.75 7.46
C ILE A 53 18.99 34.32 8.54
N LYS A 54 20.27 34.42 8.28
CA LYS A 54 21.28 34.99 9.19
C LYS A 54 21.45 34.23 10.52
N GLN A 55 21.14 32.91 10.54
CA GLN A 55 21.47 32.03 11.67
C GLN A 55 22.93 31.54 11.60
N LEU A 56 23.51 31.51 10.41
CA LEU A 56 24.90 31.20 10.16
C LEU A 56 25.52 32.33 9.33
N GLU A 57 26.76 32.63 9.59
CA GLU A 57 27.52 33.55 8.74
C GLU A 57 28.08 32.78 7.53
N PRO A 58 28.12 33.38 6.33
CA PRO A 58 28.81 32.80 5.19
C PRO A 58 30.30 32.66 5.50
N VAL A 59 30.90 31.56 5.02
CA VAL A 59 32.37 31.35 5.13
C VAL A 59 33.09 32.27 4.19
N ALA A 60 32.55 32.51 3.00
CA ALA A 60 33.04 33.48 2.03
C ALA A 60 31.88 33.94 1.13
N GLY A 61 32.09 35.05 0.40
CA GLY A 61 31.09 35.66 -0.47
C GLY A 61 30.06 36.50 0.27
N ALA A 62 29.00 36.89 -0.41
CA ALA A 62 27.94 37.75 0.13
C ALA A 62 26.54 37.30 -0.33
N ILE A 63 25.53 37.66 0.46
CA ILE A 63 24.10 37.50 0.14
C ILE A 63 23.51 38.92 0.12
N TYR A 64 22.73 39.20 -0.93
CA TYR A 64 22.00 40.48 -1.06
C TYR A 64 20.50 40.20 -1.10
N ILE A 65 19.73 40.97 -0.31
CA ILE A 65 18.25 40.97 -0.31
C ILE A 65 17.79 42.34 -0.76
N GLU A 66 17.06 42.41 -1.87
CA GLU A 66 16.62 43.67 -2.48
C GLU A 66 17.79 44.64 -2.71
N GLY A 67 18.93 44.13 -3.14
CA GLY A 67 20.16 44.90 -3.40
C GLY A 67 20.94 45.33 -2.15
N ASN A 68 20.50 45.01 -0.93
CA ASN A 68 21.21 45.30 0.33
C ASN A 68 21.94 44.05 0.81
N GLU A 69 23.21 44.17 1.18
CA GLU A 69 23.98 43.05 1.74
C GLU A 69 23.33 42.54 3.04
N LEU A 70 23.10 41.26 3.16
CA LEU A 70 22.49 40.60 4.32
C LEU A 70 23.18 40.97 5.65
N LYS A 71 24.50 41.16 5.62
CA LYS A 71 25.29 41.53 6.80
C LYS A 71 24.90 42.88 7.35
N SER A 72 24.50 43.81 6.52
CA SER A 72 24.07 45.20 6.88
C SER A 72 22.61 45.24 7.37
N ILE A 73 21.78 44.27 7.02
CA ILE A 73 20.36 44.27 7.39
C ILE A 73 20.21 43.86 8.87
N SER A 74 19.51 44.64 9.66
CA SER A 74 19.17 44.30 11.06
C SER A 74 18.25 43.06 11.15
N LEU A 75 18.33 42.26 12.22
CA LEU A 75 17.45 41.10 12.40
C LEU A 75 15.96 41.50 12.38
N LYS A 76 15.63 42.69 12.92
CA LYS A 76 14.25 43.20 12.91
C LYS A 76 13.75 43.51 11.51
N GLU A 77 14.60 44.05 10.65
CA GLU A 77 14.25 44.33 9.24
C GLU A 77 14.20 43.03 8.42
N LEU A 78 15.16 42.12 8.67
CA LEU A 78 15.16 40.82 8.01
C LEU A 78 13.89 40.04 8.33
N SER A 79 13.46 40.03 9.62
CA SER A 79 12.24 39.33 10.05
C SER A 79 10.94 39.90 9.47
N LYS A 80 10.92 41.11 8.94
CA LYS A 80 9.79 41.67 8.19
C LYS A 80 9.77 41.25 6.72
N LYS A 81 10.93 40.88 6.18
CA LYS A 81 11.09 40.49 4.76
C LYS A 81 11.11 38.97 4.56
N THR A 82 11.61 38.24 5.55
CA THR A 82 11.92 36.80 5.41
C THR A 82 11.25 36.02 6.56
N ALA A 83 10.48 35.00 6.21
CA ALA A 83 9.99 34.01 7.15
C ALA A 83 10.63 32.64 6.91
N ALA A 84 10.79 31.85 7.98
CA ALA A 84 11.42 30.56 7.89
C ALA A 84 10.62 29.47 8.64
N LEU A 85 10.56 28.29 8.03
CA LEU A 85 10.17 27.03 8.63
C LEU A 85 11.38 26.09 8.59
N LEU A 86 12.02 25.91 9.74
CA LEU A 86 13.16 24.99 9.88
C LEU A 86 12.75 23.75 10.64
N THR A 87 13.51 22.67 10.49
CA THR A 87 13.28 21.36 11.12
C THR A 87 13.44 21.37 12.68
N LEU A 88 13.57 22.54 13.32
CA LEU A 88 13.70 22.68 14.76
C LEU A 88 12.35 22.51 15.46
N SER A 89 12.24 21.57 16.38
CA SER A 89 11.05 21.40 17.22
C SER A 89 10.98 22.49 18.28
N ILE A 90 9.97 23.36 18.21
CA ILE A 90 9.60 24.22 19.33
C ILE A 90 8.68 23.44 20.27
N LYS A 91 8.87 23.59 21.59
CA LYS A 91 8.06 22.93 22.63
C LYS A 91 7.37 23.98 23.54
N PRO A 92 6.38 24.72 23.02
CA PRO A 92 5.65 25.69 23.83
C PRO A 92 4.60 24.97 24.68
N GLU A 93 4.93 24.60 25.92
CA GLU A 93 4.14 23.73 26.81
C GLU A 93 2.71 24.21 27.08
N LEU A 94 2.47 25.52 27.11
CA LEU A 94 1.19 26.12 27.51
C LEU A 94 0.45 26.86 26.37
N MET A 95 1.00 26.86 25.17
CA MET A 95 0.43 27.63 24.05
C MET A 95 -0.60 26.83 23.26
N THR A 96 -1.67 27.51 22.82
CA THR A 96 -2.58 26.98 21.80
C THR A 96 -1.94 27.05 20.41
N CYS A 97 -2.48 26.31 19.45
CA CYS A 97 -2.06 26.42 18.05
C CYS A 97 -2.19 27.85 17.51
N ARG A 98 -3.23 28.58 17.94
CA ARG A 98 -3.43 29.98 17.61
C ARG A 98 -2.33 30.87 18.15
N ASP A 99 -1.95 30.72 19.41
CA ASP A 99 -0.87 31.51 20.05
C ASP A 99 0.45 31.34 19.29
N VAL A 100 0.74 30.11 18.84
CA VAL A 100 1.93 29.84 18.03
C VAL A 100 1.88 30.56 16.68
N VAL A 101 0.74 30.64 16.02
CA VAL A 101 0.59 31.41 14.75
C VAL A 101 0.71 32.92 15.02
N GLU A 102 0.15 33.43 16.10
CA GLU A 102 0.21 34.83 16.51
C GLU A 102 1.66 35.32 16.72
N MET A 103 2.57 34.43 17.17
CA MET A 103 4.02 34.77 17.24
C MET A 103 4.60 35.21 15.90
N GLY A 104 4.04 34.80 14.77
CA GLY A 104 4.43 35.25 13.44
C GLY A 104 4.23 36.76 13.21
N ARG A 105 3.38 37.42 14.01
CA ARG A 105 3.14 38.87 13.92
C ARG A 105 4.12 39.71 14.74
N TYR A 106 4.93 39.13 15.64
CA TYR A 106 5.85 39.87 16.49
C TYR A 106 6.76 40.88 15.78
N PRO A 107 7.32 40.59 14.56
CA PRO A 107 8.10 41.58 13.84
C PRO A 107 7.33 42.86 13.48
N HIS A 108 6.02 42.79 13.43
CA HIS A 108 5.12 43.88 13.03
C HIS A 108 4.45 44.57 14.24
N THR A 109 4.57 44.06 15.43
CA THR A 109 4.01 44.65 16.66
C THR A 109 4.88 45.77 17.22
N ASN A 110 4.33 46.50 18.15
CA ASN A 110 5.04 47.48 18.94
C ASN A 110 5.96 46.81 20.01
N GLY A 111 6.70 47.58 20.80
CA GLY A 111 7.60 47.06 21.81
C GLY A 111 6.95 46.22 22.91
N PHE A 112 5.63 46.24 23.05
CA PHE A 112 4.85 45.45 24.00
C PHE A 112 4.29 44.15 23.38
N GLY A 113 4.49 43.89 22.13
CA GLY A 113 4.01 42.67 21.46
C GLY A 113 2.49 42.58 21.32
N ILE A 114 1.75 43.69 21.46
CA ILE A 114 0.28 43.71 21.41
C ILE A 114 -0.18 43.65 19.94
N LEU A 115 -1.05 42.67 19.65
CA LEU A 115 -1.65 42.46 18.33
C LEU A 115 -2.81 43.42 18.11
N THR A 116 -2.81 44.05 16.97
CA THR A 116 -3.96 44.88 16.49
C THR A 116 -5.05 43.96 15.93
N ASP A 117 -6.25 44.52 15.66
CA ASP A 117 -7.33 43.76 15.01
C ASP A 117 -7.00 43.40 13.56
N GLU A 118 -6.11 44.14 12.92
CA GLU A 118 -5.57 43.80 11.59
C GLU A 118 -4.65 42.61 11.69
N ASP A 119 -3.78 42.54 12.70
CA ASP A 119 -2.93 41.37 12.97
C ASP A 119 -3.76 40.12 13.20
N LYS A 120 -4.85 40.20 13.98
CA LYS A 120 -5.76 39.07 14.22
C LYS A 120 -6.41 38.57 12.93
N LYS A 121 -6.79 39.46 12.01
CA LYS A 121 -7.30 39.06 10.68
C LYS A 121 -6.26 38.31 9.87
N VAL A 122 -4.98 38.73 9.90
CA VAL A 122 -3.87 38.03 9.23
C VAL A 122 -3.66 36.64 9.84
N VAL A 123 -3.76 36.52 11.17
CA VAL A 123 -3.70 35.22 11.89
C VAL A 123 -4.83 34.29 11.41
N ASP A 124 -6.07 34.79 11.36
CA ASP A 124 -7.23 34.04 10.92
C ASP A 124 -7.11 33.60 9.45
N GLU A 125 -6.57 34.45 8.59
CA GLU A 125 -6.30 34.13 7.19
C GLU A 125 -5.21 33.05 7.05
N ALA A 126 -4.13 33.16 7.82
CA ALA A 126 -3.07 32.15 7.84
C ALA A 126 -3.61 30.79 8.31
N LEU A 127 -4.38 30.75 9.41
CA LEU A 127 -5.03 29.53 9.90
C LEU A 127 -6.01 28.93 8.87
N ARG A 128 -6.74 29.79 8.15
CA ARG A 128 -7.66 29.36 7.10
C ARG A 128 -6.90 28.77 5.91
N THR A 129 -5.83 29.40 5.49
CA THR A 129 -4.98 28.95 4.37
C THR A 129 -4.41 27.55 4.61
N VAL A 130 -4.11 27.21 5.86
CA VAL A 130 -3.61 25.88 6.23
C VAL A 130 -4.70 24.95 6.77
N HIS A 131 -5.98 25.30 6.65
CA HIS A 131 -7.12 24.53 7.18
C HIS A 131 -6.96 24.09 8.64
N ALA A 132 -6.55 25.02 9.52
CA ALA A 132 -6.24 24.74 10.91
C ALA A 132 -7.27 25.34 11.89
N GLN A 133 -8.41 25.88 11.40
CA GLN A 133 -9.41 26.57 12.24
C GLN A 133 -9.98 25.66 13.32
N ASP A 134 -10.27 24.38 12.96
CA ASP A 134 -10.96 23.44 13.85
C ASP A 134 -10.14 23.03 15.09
N PHE A 135 -8.83 23.16 15.02
CA PHE A 135 -7.94 22.85 16.12
C PHE A 135 -7.08 24.02 16.62
N ALA A 136 -7.37 25.24 16.13
CA ALA A 136 -6.62 26.45 16.47
C ALA A 136 -6.55 26.72 17.99
N GLN A 137 -7.59 26.36 18.75
CA GLN A 137 -7.66 26.52 20.20
C GLN A 137 -7.10 25.34 20.99
N ARG A 138 -6.64 24.26 20.32
CA ARG A 138 -6.03 23.12 21.00
C ARG A 138 -4.61 23.47 21.43
N ASN A 139 -4.16 22.83 22.52
CA ASN A 139 -2.77 22.93 22.93
C ASN A 139 -1.85 22.39 21.84
N PHE A 140 -0.82 23.16 21.47
CA PHE A 140 0.12 22.83 20.39
C PHE A 140 0.86 21.50 20.62
N MET A 141 1.16 21.14 21.88
CA MET A 141 1.84 19.88 22.20
C MET A 141 0.93 18.65 22.06
N ARG A 142 -0.39 18.84 22.04
CA ARG A 142 -1.39 17.76 21.96
C ARG A 142 -1.97 17.52 20.55
N VAL A 143 -1.45 18.16 19.55
CA VAL A 143 -1.85 17.93 18.14
C VAL A 143 -0.80 17.04 17.47
N SER A 144 -1.19 16.31 16.39
CA SER A 144 -0.30 15.44 15.63
C SER A 144 0.85 16.23 14.98
N ASP A 145 1.95 15.56 14.64
CA ASP A 145 3.11 16.24 14.05
C ASP A 145 2.79 16.87 12.69
N GLY A 146 1.95 16.26 11.88
CA GLY A 146 1.41 16.88 10.66
C GLY A 146 0.60 18.15 10.96
N GLN A 147 -0.21 18.16 12.05
CA GLN A 147 -0.93 19.35 12.49
C GLN A 147 0.05 20.42 13.03
N LYS A 148 1.08 20.04 13.79
CA LYS A 148 2.14 20.94 14.22
C LYS A 148 2.85 21.60 13.05
N GLN A 149 3.20 20.81 12.02
CA GLN A 149 3.83 21.33 10.81
C GLN A 149 2.94 22.38 10.09
N ARG A 150 1.64 22.12 10.03
CA ARG A 150 0.65 23.07 9.48
C ARG A 150 0.62 24.38 10.27
N ILE A 151 0.64 24.31 11.59
CA ILE A 151 0.65 25.49 12.47
C ILE A 151 1.96 26.27 12.32
N LEU A 152 3.10 25.59 12.24
CA LEU A 152 4.38 26.25 12.01
C LEU A 152 4.46 26.91 10.64
N PHE A 153 3.86 26.29 9.63
CA PHE A 153 3.72 26.90 8.30
C PHE A 153 2.78 28.10 8.32
N ALA A 154 1.62 28.02 9.00
CA ALA A 154 0.73 29.16 9.22
C ALA A 154 1.44 30.34 9.94
N ARG A 155 2.28 30.04 10.95
CA ARG A 155 3.12 31.04 11.61
C ARG A 155 4.03 31.77 10.63
N ALA A 156 4.68 31.02 9.72
CA ALA A 156 5.54 31.62 8.70
C ALA A 156 4.72 32.46 7.70
N LEU A 157 3.54 32.04 7.28
CA LEU A 157 2.63 32.81 6.44
C LEU A 157 2.11 34.08 7.13
N CYS A 158 1.78 33.96 8.41
CA CYS A 158 1.28 35.07 9.23
C CYS A 158 2.28 36.23 9.32
N GLN A 159 3.57 35.95 9.14
CA GLN A 159 4.63 36.97 9.09
C GLN A 159 4.55 37.84 7.83
N ASN A 160 3.75 37.45 6.81
CA ASN A 160 3.59 38.12 5.51
C ASN A 160 4.93 38.41 4.82
N PRO A 161 5.76 37.39 4.54
CA PRO A 161 7.12 37.56 4.04
C PRO A 161 7.15 37.85 2.55
N LYS A 162 8.25 38.50 2.09
CA LYS A 162 8.62 38.59 0.66
C LYS A 162 9.43 37.37 0.23
N ILE A 163 10.18 36.74 1.16
CA ILE A 163 10.99 35.55 0.97
C ILE A 163 10.58 34.52 2.01
N LEU A 164 10.17 33.33 1.58
CA LEU A 164 9.80 32.21 2.42
C LEU A 164 10.84 31.10 2.31
N VAL A 165 11.49 30.74 3.42
CA VAL A 165 12.55 29.73 3.53
C VAL A 165 12.00 28.51 4.24
N LEU A 166 12.04 27.35 3.58
CA LEU A 166 11.42 26.12 4.08
C LEU A 166 12.45 24.97 4.08
N ASP A 167 12.67 24.39 5.24
CA ASP A 167 13.55 23.21 5.37
C ASP A 167 12.68 21.96 5.51
N GLU A 168 12.68 21.10 4.47
CA GLU A 168 11.90 19.88 4.36
C GLU A 168 10.39 20.07 4.68
N PRO A 169 9.70 21.01 4.04
CA PRO A 169 8.33 21.36 4.42
C PRO A 169 7.32 20.23 4.18
N THR A 170 7.68 19.19 3.42
CA THR A 170 6.85 18.02 3.11
C THR A 170 7.02 16.89 4.10
N SER A 171 8.03 16.93 4.99
CA SER A 171 8.28 15.93 6.01
C SER A 171 7.13 15.87 7.02
N TYR A 172 6.77 14.67 7.48
CA TYR A 172 5.68 14.39 8.44
C TYR A 172 4.26 14.75 7.94
N LEU A 173 4.12 15.19 6.69
CA LEU A 173 2.82 15.50 6.09
C LEU A 173 2.29 14.29 5.32
N ASP A 174 0.99 14.02 5.46
CA ASP A 174 0.29 13.13 4.55
C ASP A 174 0.31 13.67 3.11
N ILE A 175 0.06 12.80 2.12
CA ILE A 175 0.20 13.17 0.71
C ILE A 175 -0.80 14.25 0.29
N ARG A 176 -1.99 14.30 0.90
CA ARG A 176 -3.00 15.34 0.64
C ARG A 176 -2.45 16.70 1.01
N TRP A 177 -1.87 16.81 2.20
CA TRP A 177 -1.26 18.03 2.69
C TRP A 177 0.00 18.42 1.90
N ARG A 178 0.80 17.44 1.48
CA ARG A 178 1.93 17.71 0.58
C ARG A 178 1.48 18.38 -0.71
N LEU A 179 0.44 17.86 -1.35
CA LEU A 179 -0.12 18.44 -2.58
C LEU A 179 -0.75 19.83 -2.34
N GLU A 180 -1.50 19.99 -1.25
CA GLU A 180 -2.08 21.28 -0.83
C GLU A 180 -0.98 22.30 -0.56
N LEU A 181 0.09 21.93 0.16
CA LEU A 181 1.27 22.76 0.39
C LEU A 181 1.89 23.23 -0.93
N LEU A 182 2.11 22.33 -1.89
CA LEU A 182 2.66 22.71 -3.20
C LEU A 182 1.78 23.71 -3.93
N LYS A 183 0.45 23.55 -3.85
CA LYS A 183 -0.52 24.50 -4.41
C LYS A 183 -0.41 25.85 -3.71
N ILE A 184 -0.37 25.87 -2.38
CA ILE A 184 -0.20 27.10 -1.60
C ILE A 184 1.11 27.79 -1.99
N LEU A 185 2.24 27.07 -2.10
CA LEU A 185 3.53 27.63 -2.52
C LEU A 185 3.44 28.26 -3.91
N ARG A 186 2.79 27.62 -4.87
CA ARG A 186 2.57 28.17 -6.21
C ARG A 186 1.69 29.42 -6.20
N ASP A 187 0.63 29.44 -5.37
CA ASP A 187 -0.24 30.61 -5.26
C ASP A 187 0.45 31.79 -4.57
N LEU A 188 1.31 31.54 -3.58
CA LEU A 188 2.18 32.54 -2.96
C LEU A 188 3.18 33.11 -3.97
N ALA A 189 3.80 32.27 -4.78
CA ALA A 189 4.72 32.69 -5.83
C ALA A 189 4.02 33.59 -6.85
N LYS A 190 2.79 33.29 -7.29
CA LYS A 190 1.97 34.16 -8.16
C LYS A 190 1.65 35.49 -7.50
N LYS A 191 1.51 35.55 -6.17
CA LYS A 191 1.33 36.78 -5.41
C LYS A 191 2.64 37.56 -5.20
N GLY A 192 3.77 37.07 -5.71
CA GLY A 192 5.08 37.72 -5.66
C GLY A 192 5.96 37.32 -4.46
N VAL A 193 5.58 36.30 -3.68
CA VAL A 193 6.42 35.72 -2.62
C VAL A 193 7.47 34.82 -3.25
N THR A 194 8.76 35.03 -2.99
CA THR A 194 9.82 34.14 -3.44
C THR A 194 9.99 33.00 -2.44
N VAL A 195 10.05 31.77 -2.91
CA VAL A 195 10.14 30.58 -2.06
C VAL A 195 11.48 29.88 -2.27
N ILE A 196 12.15 29.52 -1.17
CA ILE A 196 13.35 28.70 -1.19
C ILE A 196 13.09 27.50 -0.28
N ALA A 197 13.06 26.31 -0.85
CA ALA A 197 12.74 25.10 -0.09
C ALA A 197 13.80 24.00 -0.27
N SER A 198 14.16 23.28 0.78
CA SER A 198 14.83 21.99 0.63
C SER A 198 13.78 20.90 0.48
N MET A 199 13.99 19.93 -0.40
CA MET A 199 13.09 18.80 -0.59
C MET A 199 13.89 17.53 -0.82
N HIS A 200 13.37 16.39 -0.30
CA HIS A 200 13.91 15.06 -0.56
C HIS A 200 13.21 14.39 -1.74
N GLU A 201 11.91 14.67 -1.90
CA GLU A 201 11.12 14.13 -3.00
C GLU A 201 11.39 14.90 -4.28
N ILE A 202 12.23 14.34 -5.15
CA ILE A 202 12.64 14.95 -6.43
C ILE A 202 11.42 15.28 -7.29
N ASP A 203 10.41 14.40 -7.29
CA ASP A 203 9.14 14.53 -8.02
C ASP A 203 8.40 15.81 -7.66
N LEU A 204 8.27 16.05 -6.36
CA LEU A 204 7.57 17.21 -5.84
C LEU A 204 8.38 18.48 -6.10
N ALA A 205 9.70 18.41 -5.92
CA ALA A 205 10.60 19.50 -6.26
C ALA A 205 10.46 19.92 -7.72
N LEU A 206 10.50 18.95 -8.64
CA LEU A 206 10.35 19.20 -10.08
C LEU A 206 8.96 19.81 -10.44
N LYS A 207 7.90 19.39 -9.78
CA LYS A 207 6.53 19.90 -10.03
C LYS A 207 6.32 21.33 -9.56
N VAL A 208 6.88 21.69 -8.39
CA VAL A 208 6.61 22.98 -7.75
C VAL A 208 7.61 24.07 -8.15
N SER A 209 8.84 23.73 -8.50
CA SER A 209 9.93 24.69 -8.65
C SER A 209 9.95 25.36 -10.02
N ASP A 210 10.41 26.58 -10.05
CA ASP A 210 10.84 27.27 -11.28
C ASP A 210 12.33 26.99 -11.57
N ARG A 211 13.12 26.76 -10.50
CA ARG A 211 14.55 26.45 -10.56
C ARG A 211 14.93 25.43 -9.49
N ILE A 212 15.90 24.59 -9.78
CA ILE A 212 16.39 23.56 -8.86
C ILE A 212 17.90 23.69 -8.72
N LEU A 213 18.37 23.66 -7.48
CA LEU A 213 19.78 23.69 -7.12
C LEU A 213 20.21 22.33 -6.56
N CYS A 214 21.07 21.64 -7.27
CA CYS A 214 21.67 20.38 -6.87
C CYS A 214 22.83 20.65 -5.89
N VAL A 215 22.65 20.25 -4.62
CA VAL A 215 23.63 20.41 -3.55
C VAL A 215 24.41 19.11 -3.42
N GLY A 216 25.56 19.03 -4.03
CA GLY A 216 26.49 17.89 -3.96
C GLY A 216 27.52 18.03 -2.82
N ALA A 217 28.33 16.99 -2.61
CA ALA A 217 29.35 16.98 -1.57
C ALA A 217 30.50 18.01 -1.85
N GLU A 218 30.85 18.21 -3.13
CA GLU A 218 31.96 19.10 -3.50
C GLU A 218 31.51 20.41 -4.16
N GLU A 219 30.37 20.41 -4.84
CA GLU A 219 29.91 21.54 -5.64
C GLU A 219 28.40 21.69 -5.62
N ILE A 220 27.93 22.90 -5.85
CA ILE A 220 26.53 23.26 -5.98
C ILE A 220 26.28 23.70 -7.42
N LYS A 221 25.33 23.09 -8.10
CA LYS A 221 24.98 23.37 -9.49
C LYS A 221 23.49 23.52 -9.71
N GLU A 222 23.06 24.44 -10.54
CA GLU A 222 21.71 24.53 -10.99
C GLU A 222 21.42 23.38 -11.98
N LEU A 223 20.29 22.70 -11.82
CA LEU A 223 19.84 21.65 -12.72
C LEU A 223 19.56 22.29 -14.10
N SER A 224 20.35 21.96 -15.09
CA SER A 224 20.27 22.55 -16.44
C SER A 224 20.84 21.58 -17.47
N GLY A 225 20.50 21.79 -18.74
CA GLY A 225 20.97 20.95 -19.82
C GLY A 225 19.85 20.20 -20.54
N ASP A 226 20.19 19.20 -21.35
CA ASP A 226 19.22 18.30 -21.94
C ASP A 226 18.77 17.18 -20.96
N GLU A 227 17.89 16.32 -21.43
CA GLU A 227 17.34 15.22 -20.58
C GLU A 227 18.44 14.28 -20.05
N ALA A 228 19.38 13.91 -20.91
CA ALA A 228 20.45 13.00 -20.52
C ALA A 228 21.40 13.65 -19.50
N GLU A 229 21.66 14.94 -19.67
CA GLU A 229 22.52 15.73 -18.80
C GLU A 229 21.90 15.95 -17.42
N CYS A 230 20.58 16.25 -17.34
CA CYS A 230 19.85 16.36 -16.09
C CYS A 230 19.79 15.01 -15.35
N LYS A 231 19.52 13.91 -16.07
CA LYS A 231 19.56 12.54 -15.49
C LYS A 231 20.94 12.24 -14.91
N ASN A 232 22.00 12.59 -15.62
CA ASN A 232 23.36 12.34 -15.19
C ASN A 232 23.76 13.20 -13.98
N GLN A 233 23.30 14.46 -13.92
CA GLN A 233 23.48 15.32 -12.75
C GLN A 233 22.81 14.75 -11.50
N ILE A 234 21.58 14.26 -11.61
CA ILE A 234 20.85 13.64 -10.48
C ILE A 234 21.51 12.31 -10.06
N ARG A 235 21.93 11.47 -11.02
CA ARG A 235 22.66 10.23 -10.71
C ARG A 235 23.92 10.50 -9.90
N LYS A 236 24.73 11.44 -10.33
CA LYS A 236 25.95 11.86 -9.62
C LYS A 236 25.64 12.43 -8.24
N LEU A 237 24.57 13.23 -8.13
CA LEU A 237 24.15 13.85 -6.87
C LEU A 237 23.83 12.84 -5.78
N TYR A 238 23.18 11.70 -6.16
CA TYR A 238 22.77 10.65 -5.23
C TYR A 238 23.67 9.40 -5.28
N ASN A 239 24.79 9.46 -6.01
CA ASN A 239 25.74 8.34 -6.19
C ASN A 239 25.05 7.04 -6.66
N LEU A 240 24.09 7.17 -7.60
CA LEU A 240 23.35 6.05 -8.15
C LEU A 240 24.16 5.30 -9.21
N PRO A 241 24.16 3.94 -9.22
CA PRO A 241 24.88 3.18 -10.25
C PRO A 241 24.25 3.37 -11.63
N ASP A 242 25.07 3.20 -12.70
CA ASP A 242 24.62 3.37 -14.09
C ASP A 242 23.48 2.42 -14.48
N SER A 243 23.38 1.26 -13.79
CA SER A 243 22.29 0.28 -13.94
C SER A 243 20.98 0.70 -13.30
N PHE A 244 20.95 1.79 -12.52
CA PHE A 244 19.72 2.27 -11.89
C PHE A 244 18.81 2.90 -12.95
N TYR A 245 17.72 2.21 -13.28
CA TYR A 245 16.75 2.65 -14.28
C TYR A 245 15.89 3.76 -13.70
N ILE A 246 16.09 4.97 -14.15
CA ILE A 246 15.21 6.10 -13.86
C ILE A 246 14.18 6.14 -14.99
N GLU A 247 12.90 5.85 -14.68
CA GLU A 247 11.82 5.74 -15.67
C GLU A 247 11.76 6.93 -16.63
N GLU A 248 11.79 6.67 -17.94
CA GLU A 248 11.79 7.69 -18.99
C GLU A 248 10.56 8.62 -18.96
N THR A 249 9.40 8.11 -18.59
CA THR A 249 8.15 8.88 -18.52
C THR A 249 8.13 9.94 -17.43
N PHE A 250 8.80 9.70 -16.33
CA PHE A 250 8.91 10.63 -15.21
C PHE A 250 9.75 11.86 -15.54
N TYR A 251 10.83 11.66 -16.28
CA TYR A 251 11.77 12.72 -16.66
C TYR A 251 11.38 13.48 -17.92
N SER A 252 10.65 12.87 -18.88
CA SER A 252 10.38 13.50 -20.18
C SER A 252 9.54 14.78 -20.11
N GLU A 253 8.53 14.84 -19.25
CA GLU A 253 7.76 16.08 -19.05
C GLU A 253 8.50 17.13 -18.21
N LEU A 254 9.32 16.68 -17.28
CA LEU A 254 10.00 17.51 -16.31
C LEU A 254 11.27 18.14 -16.88
N VAL A 255 12.02 17.35 -17.65
CA VAL A 255 13.21 17.82 -18.36
C VAL A 255 12.82 18.80 -19.47
N LYS A 256 11.71 18.59 -20.18
CA LYS A 256 11.15 19.59 -21.10
C LYS A 256 10.90 20.94 -20.43
N LYS A 257 10.48 20.94 -19.16
CA LYS A 257 10.22 22.18 -18.40
C LYS A 257 11.51 22.93 -17.99
N PHE A 258 12.55 22.20 -17.59
CA PHE A 258 13.77 22.78 -17.00
C PHE A 258 14.97 22.83 -17.93
N CYS A 259 15.04 21.91 -18.91
CA CYS A 259 16.23 21.77 -19.76
C CYS A 259 16.08 22.34 -21.16
N SER A 260 14.88 22.67 -21.66
CA SER A 260 14.73 23.32 -22.98
C SER A 260 14.66 24.83 -22.84
N LYS A 261 15.75 25.52 -23.23
CA LYS A 261 15.75 26.97 -23.54
C LYS A 261 15.04 27.21 -24.88
N GLN A 262 13.72 27.00 -24.96
CA GLN A 262 12.96 27.57 -26.10
C GLN A 262 11.71 28.31 -25.60
N LYS A 263 11.57 29.50 -26.18
CA LYS A 263 10.64 30.60 -25.98
C LYS A 263 9.22 30.14 -25.58
N ARG A 264 8.76 30.61 -24.42
CA ARG A 264 7.35 30.63 -24.04
C ARG A 264 6.61 31.73 -24.84
N THR A 265 5.78 31.29 -25.79
CA THR A 265 4.56 32.01 -26.19
C THR A 265 3.48 30.95 -26.37
N ALA A 266 2.61 30.80 -25.37
CA ALA A 266 1.21 30.39 -25.51
C ALA A 266 0.58 30.28 -24.11
N THR A 267 -0.56 30.88 -23.96
CA THR A 267 -1.49 30.87 -22.85
C THR A 267 -2.01 29.44 -22.58
N PRO A 268 -2.29 29.09 -21.31
CA PRO A 268 -2.89 27.80 -21.02
C PRO A 268 -4.40 27.86 -21.16
N GLU A 269 -4.89 27.51 -22.33
CA GLU A 269 -6.28 27.05 -22.46
C GLU A 269 -6.37 25.57 -22.19
N SER A 270 -7.34 25.21 -21.38
CA SER A 270 -7.94 23.91 -21.10
C SER A 270 -7.40 22.75 -21.94
N ALA A 271 -6.48 21.96 -21.39
CA ALA A 271 -6.15 20.66 -21.94
C ALA A 271 -7.27 19.68 -21.55
N CYS A 272 -8.26 19.54 -22.42
CA CYS A 272 -9.06 18.34 -22.52
C CYS A 272 -8.15 17.14 -22.69
N TYR A 273 -8.34 16.12 -21.84
CA TYR A 273 -7.70 14.82 -21.99
C TYR A 273 -8.18 14.17 -23.29
N SER A 274 -7.43 14.33 -24.35
CA SER A 274 -7.56 13.51 -25.57
C SER A 274 -6.17 13.25 -26.13
N SER A 275 -5.54 12.19 -25.66
CA SER A 275 -4.56 11.43 -26.42
C SER A 275 -4.57 10.00 -25.91
N SER A 276 -5.49 9.21 -26.46
CA SER A 276 -5.36 7.77 -26.54
C SER A 276 -4.11 7.47 -27.37
N GLN A 277 -2.96 7.22 -26.71
CA GLN A 277 -2.03 6.28 -27.30
C GLN A 277 -2.83 4.98 -27.42
N LYS A 278 -3.15 4.58 -28.66
CA LYS A 278 -3.77 3.28 -28.94
C LYS A 278 -2.78 2.22 -28.45
N THR A 279 -3.03 1.71 -27.24
CA THR A 279 -2.38 0.49 -26.77
C THR A 279 -2.87 -0.64 -27.68
N ASN A 280 -1.98 -1.48 -28.17
CA ASN A 280 -2.36 -2.62 -29.02
C ASN A 280 -3.02 -3.76 -28.24
N ALA A 281 -3.15 -3.66 -26.92
CA ALA A 281 -3.76 -4.66 -26.07
C ALA A 281 -5.28 -4.68 -26.23
N PHE A 282 -5.86 -5.88 -26.27
CA PHE A 282 -7.30 -6.09 -26.21
C PHE A 282 -7.77 -6.11 -24.76
N PRO A 283 -8.59 -5.15 -24.31
CA PRO A 283 -9.18 -5.18 -22.98
C PRO A 283 -10.43 -6.07 -22.98
N LEU A 284 -10.61 -6.84 -21.89
CA LEU A 284 -11.85 -7.60 -21.64
C LEU A 284 -12.21 -7.46 -20.17
N MET A 285 -13.39 -6.93 -19.86
CA MET A 285 -13.79 -6.71 -18.49
C MET A 285 -14.87 -7.68 -18.03
N VAL A 286 -14.72 -8.21 -16.83
CA VAL A 286 -15.70 -9.07 -16.16
C VAL A 286 -16.33 -8.29 -15.02
N GLN A 287 -17.63 -8.06 -15.07
CA GLN A 287 -18.42 -7.45 -14.00
C GLN A 287 -19.45 -8.43 -13.45
N GLY A 288 -19.86 -8.27 -12.22
CA GLY A 288 -20.83 -9.17 -11.57
C GLY A 288 -22.12 -8.47 -11.23
N THR A 289 -23.26 -9.18 -11.24
CA THR A 289 -24.53 -8.65 -10.73
C THR A 289 -24.50 -8.41 -9.21
N MET A 290 -23.50 -8.97 -8.52
CA MET A 290 -23.30 -8.85 -7.08
C MET A 290 -21.88 -9.24 -6.66
N SER A 291 -21.52 -8.97 -5.40
CA SER A 291 -20.33 -9.57 -4.77
C SER A 291 -20.43 -11.09 -4.76
N ASN A 292 -19.31 -11.80 -4.85
CA ASN A 292 -19.23 -13.27 -4.88
C ASN A 292 -19.95 -13.95 -6.09
N ALA A 293 -20.32 -13.20 -7.13
CA ALA A 293 -20.87 -13.80 -8.36
C ALA A 293 -19.84 -14.70 -9.11
N GLY A 294 -18.57 -14.66 -8.72
CA GLY A 294 -17.48 -15.46 -9.29
C GLY A 294 -16.62 -14.72 -10.32
N LYS A 295 -16.59 -13.39 -10.25
CA LYS A 295 -15.72 -12.55 -11.11
C LYS A 295 -14.26 -12.97 -11.08
N SER A 296 -13.66 -13.06 -9.88
CA SER A 296 -12.23 -13.36 -9.70
C SER A 296 -11.86 -14.74 -10.27
N PHE A 297 -12.77 -15.72 -10.08
CA PHE A 297 -12.60 -17.06 -10.67
C PHE A 297 -12.61 -17.01 -12.20
N LEU A 298 -13.58 -16.30 -12.78
CA LEU A 298 -13.70 -16.20 -14.23
C LEU A 298 -12.49 -15.45 -14.83
N VAL A 299 -12.03 -14.37 -14.19
CA VAL A 299 -10.84 -13.63 -14.62
C VAL A 299 -9.59 -14.53 -14.59
N ALA A 300 -9.37 -15.30 -13.52
CA ALA A 300 -8.27 -16.27 -13.45
C ALA A 300 -8.36 -17.32 -14.55
N GLY A 301 -9.58 -17.87 -14.78
CA GLY A 301 -9.84 -18.83 -15.85
C GLY A 301 -9.55 -18.26 -17.24
N LEU A 302 -10.03 -17.05 -17.53
CA LEU A 302 -9.76 -16.36 -18.80
C LEU A 302 -8.27 -16.06 -18.98
N CYS A 303 -7.57 -15.56 -17.95
CA CYS A 303 -6.12 -15.39 -18.00
C CYS A 303 -5.40 -16.69 -18.33
N ARG A 304 -5.81 -17.81 -17.71
CA ARG A 304 -5.23 -19.13 -17.97
C ARG A 304 -5.49 -19.59 -19.39
N ILE A 305 -6.72 -19.43 -19.91
CA ILE A 305 -7.10 -19.80 -21.28
C ILE A 305 -6.29 -18.99 -22.29
N PHE A 306 -6.27 -17.66 -22.19
CA PHE A 306 -5.49 -16.82 -23.10
C PHE A 306 -4.00 -17.16 -23.06
N LYS A 307 -3.45 -17.48 -21.88
CA LYS A 307 -2.06 -17.93 -21.76
C LYS A 307 -1.82 -19.27 -22.49
N GLN A 308 -2.74 -20.23 -22.36
CA GLN A 308 -2.66 -21.53 -23.04
C GLN A 308 -2.80 -21.39 -24.55
N ASP A 309 -3.59 -20.41 -25.02
CA ASP A 309 -3.75 -20.07 -26.42
C ASP A 309 -2.56 -19.29 -27.00
N GLY A 310 -1.53 -19.00 -26.16
CA GLY A 310 -0.28 -18.39 -26.60
C GLY A 310 -0.26 -16.86 -26.54
N PHE A 311 -1.28 -16.21 -25.96
CA PHE A 311 -1.28 -14.77 -25.79
C PHE A 311 -0.45 -14.35 -24.55
N SER A 312 0.21 -13.20 -24.62
CA SER A 312 0.67 -12.48 -23.45
C SER A 312 -0.53 -11.80 -22.78
N VAL A 313 -0.82 -12.17 -21.53
CA VAL A 313 -2.00 -11.73 -20.81
C VAL A 313 -1.65 -11.29 -19.39
N ALA A 314 -2.27 -10.21 -18.92
CA ALA A 314 -2.19 -9.79 -17.53
C ALA A 314 -3.59 -9.52 -16.96
N PRO A 315 -3.84 -9.88 -15.69
CA PRO A 315 -5.03 -9.45 -14.97
C PRO A 315 -4.90 -7.98 -14.56
N PHE A 316 -6.05 -7.32 -14.36
CA PHE A 316 -6.10 -5.96 -13.85
C PHE A 316 -7.35 -5.73 -13.00
N LYS A 317 -7.19 -5.09 -11.87
CA LYS A 317 -8.30 -4.60 -11.02
C LYS A 317 -7.94 -3.21 -10.53
N SER A 318 -8.64 -2.21 -10.99
CA SER A 318 -8.32 -0.79 -10.72
C SER A 318 -8.26 -0.47 -9.22
N GLN A 319 -9.21 -1.03 -8.46
CA GLN A 319 -9.27 -0.91 -7.00
C GLN A 319 -9.72 -2.22 -6.40
N ASN A 320 -9.02 -2.68 -5.39
CA ASN A 320 -9.43 -3.81 -4.55
C ASN A 320 -9.68 -3.35 -3.11
N MET A 321 -10.58 -4.03 -2.41
CA MET A 321 -10.83 -3.83 -0.98
C MET A 321 -10.66 -5.19 -0.29
N ALA A 322 -9.54 -5.38 0.40
CA ALA A 322 -9.21 -6.67 1.00
C ALA A 322 -8.28 -6.53 2.20
N LEU A 323 -8.44 -7.39 3.20
CA LEU A 323 -7.49 -7.54 4.31
C LEU A 323 -6.33 -8.47 3.96
N ASN A 324 -6.54 -9.37 2.99
CA ASN A 324 -5.51 -10.27 2.50
C ASN A 324 -4.63 -9.55 1.47
N SER A 325 -3.37 -9.40 1.78
CA SER A 325 -2.38 -8.79 0.90
C SER A 325 -1.16 -9.67 0.72
N PHE A 326 -0.37 -9.30 -0.27
CA PHE A 326 0.86 -9.98 -0.66
C PHE A 326 1.93 -8.91 -0.89
N VAL A 327 3.19 -9.27 -0.70
CA VAL A 327 4.33 -8.40 -0.99
C VAL A 327 5.02 -8.90 -2.25
N THR A 328 5.16 -8.02 -3.26
CA THR A 328 5.85 -8.32 -4.52
C THR A 328 7.36 -8.48 -4.30
N SER A 329 8.08 -8.95 -5.32
CA SER A 329 9.55 -9.02 -5.29
C SER A 329 10.23 -7.67 -5.05
N GLU A 330 9.55 -6.57 -5.37
CA GLU A 330 10.00 -5.19 -5.19
C GLU A 330 9.71 -4.63 -3.78
N GLY A 331 9.11 -5.41 -2.88
CA GLY A 331 8.72 -4.96 -1.55
C GLY A 331 7.44 -4.13 -1.50
N LEU A 332 6.62 -4.18 -2.56
CA LEU A 332 5.37 -3.42 -2.70
C LEU A 332 4.15 -4.28 -2.37
N GLU A 333 3.08 -3.66 -1.85
CA GLU A 333 1.88 -4.36 -1.37
C GLU A 333 0.77 -4.39 -2.42
N MET A 334 0.17 -5.57 -2.65
CA MET A 334 -1.00 -5.75 -3.53
C MET A 334 -2.00 -6.75 -2.97
N GLY A 335 -3.22 -6.77 -3.53
CA GLY A 335 -4.28 -7.70 -3.14
C GLY A 335 -3.96 -9.15 -3.52
N ARG A 336 -4.20 -10.11 -2.63
CA ARG A 336 -3.92 -11.54 -2.84
C ARG A 336 -4.71 -12.13 -4.02
N ALA A 337 -5.94 -11.68 -4.27
CA ALA A 337 -6.75 -12.16 -5.40
C ALA A 337 -6.07 -11.91 -6.76
N GLN A 338 -5.41 -10.77 -6.94
CA GLN A 338 -4.70 -10.46 -8.19
C GLN A 338 -3.39 -11.23 -8.31
N VAL A 339 -2.79 -11.66 -7.20
CA VAL A 339 -1.64 -12.59 -7.20
C VAL A 339 -2.04 -13.93 -7.80
N MET A 340 -3.14 -14.53 -7.35
CA MET A 340 -3.70 -15.77 -7.89
C MET A 340 -4.03 -15.66 -9.39
N GLN A 341 -4.54 -14.51 -9.83
CA GLN A 341 -4.82 -14.25 -11.24
C GLN A 341 -3.53 -14.11 -12.07
N ALA A 342 -2.47 -13.49 -11.52
CA ALA A 342 -1.15 -13.41 -12.13
C ALA A 342 -0.52 -14.80 -12.27
N GLU A 343 -0.61 -15.64 -11.23
CA GLU A 343 -0.15 -17.03 -11.25
C GLU A 343 -0.90 -17.83 -12.34
N ALA A 344 -2.22 -17.65 -12.47
CA ALA A 344 -3.01 -18.25 -13.55
C ALA A 344 -2.57 -17.80 -14.93
N ALA A 345 -2.21 -16.53 -15.08
CA ALA A 345 -1.64 -15.94 -16.30
C ALA A 345 -0.19 -16.40 -16.57
N GLY A 346 0.48 -16.98 -15.57
CA GLY A 346 1.90 -17.38 -15.66
C GLY A 346 2.84 -16.17 -15.74
N VAL A 347 2.51 -15.09 -15.03
CA VAL A 347 3.30 -13.85 -14.95
C VAL A 347 3.59 -13.51 -13.49
N GLU A 348 4.71 -12.82 -13.25
CA GLU A 348 5.08 -12.36 -11.91
C GLU A 348 4.05 -11.33 -11.40
N PRO A 349 3.57 -11.45 -10.16
CA PRO A 349 2.67 -10.47 -9.56
C PRO A 349 3.29 -9.08 -9.47
N SER A 350 2.57 -8.08 -9.95
CA SER A 350 3.00 -6.67 -9.93
C SER A 350 1.89 -5.77 -9.41
N VAL A 351 2.25 -4.75 -8.65
CA VAL A 351 1.30 -3.73 -8.16
C VAL A 351 0.56 -2.99 -9.28
N LEU A 352 1.09 -3.03 -10.51
CA LEU A 352 0.39 -2.51 -11.68
C LEU A 352 -0.93 -3.23 -11.94
N MET A 353 -1.06 -4.50 -11.54
CA MET A 353 -2.28 -5.31 -11.69
C MET A 353 -3.37 -4.91 -10.67
N ASN A 354 -2.98 -4.26 -9.57
CA ASN A 354 -3.87 -3.74 -8.55
C ASN A 354 -3.35 -2.41 -7.99
N PRO A 355 -3.45 -1.31 -8.76
CA PRO A 355 -2.85 -0.03 -8.37
C PRO A 355 -3.46 0.60 -7.12
N ILE A 356 -4.71 0.30 -6.79
CA ILE A 356 -5.37 0.81 -5.59
C ILE A 356 -5.84 -0.36 -4.71
N LEU A 357 -5.33 -0.40 -3.48
CA LEU A 357 -5.76 -1.37 -2.48
C LEU A 357 -6.29 -0.62 -1.24
N LEU A 358 -7.49 -0.98 -0.80
CA LEU A 358 -8.10 -0.49 0.44
C LEU A 358 -8.06 -1.59 1.49
N LYS A 359 -7.51 -1.28 2.66
CA LYS A 359 -7.52 -2.18 3.82
C LYS A 359 -8.40 -1.58 4.92
N PRO A 360 -9.59 -2.13 5.16
CA PRO A 360 -10.44 -1.68 6.26
C PRO A 360 -9.67 -1.71 7.59
N ASN A 361 -9.71 -0.63 8.35
CA ASN A 361 -9.07 -0.50 9.67
C ASN A 361 -10.07 -0.14 10.77
N SER A 362 -11.31 0.18 10.40
CA SER A 362 -12.43 0.47 11.28
C SER A 362 -13.75 0.29 10.51
N ASP A 363 -14.89 0.39 11.19
CA ASP A 363 -16.22 0.32 10.55
C ASP A 363 -16.44 1.36 9.44
N THR A 364 -15.74 2.48 9.48
CA THR A 364 -15.94 3.61 8.57
C THR A 364 -14.67 4.11 7.88
N GLY A 365 -13.53 3.47 8.12
CA GLY A 365 -12.22 3.89 7.61
C GLY A 365 -11.45 2.77 6.93
N SER A 366 -10.56 3.15 6.02
CA SER A 366 -9.64 2.24 5.35
C SER A 366 -8.27 2.88 5.16
N GLN A 367 -7.22 2.07 5.31
CA GLN A 367 -5.89 2.43 4.83
C GLN A 367 -5.89 2.34 3.30
N VAL A 368 -5.55 3.45 2.65
CA VAL A 368 -5.46 3.55 1.19
C VAL A 368 -4.02 3.30 0.76
N ILE A 369 -3.83 2.35 -0.14
CA ILE A 369 -2.54 1.96 -0.71
C ILE A 369 -2.60 2.24 -2.20
N VAL A 370 -1.62 2.99 -2.73
CA VAL A 370 -1.53 3.37 -4.15
C VAL A 370 -0.22 2.86 -4.72
N ASN A 371 -0.28 2.07 -5.77
CA ASN A 371 0.90 1.41 -6.39
C ASN A 371 1.79 0.69 -5.37
N GLY A 372 1.16 0.04 -4.38
CA GLY A 372 1.85 -0.71 -3.34
C GLY A 372 2.38 0.11 -2.16
N GLU A 373 2.25 1.44 -2.18
CA GLU A 373 2.68 2.34 -1.12
C GLU A 373 1.50 2.88 -0.31
N VAL A 374 1.65 2.97 1.01
CA VAL A 374 0.61 3.51 1.90
C VAL A 374 0.46 5.01 1.63
N LEU A 375 -0.74 5.41 1.23
CA LEU A 375 -1.10 6.80 1.03
C LEU A 375 -1.54 7.46 2.34
N GLY A 376 -2.25 6.73 3.19
CA GLY A 376 -2.81 7.20 4.45
C GLY A 376 -4.12 6.50 4.80
N ASP A 377 -4.67 6.84 5.96
CA ASP A 377 -5.99 6.38 6.39
C ASP A 377 -7.04 7.40 5.99
N MET A 378 -8.15 6.94 5.43
CA MET A 378 -9.27 7.80 4.99
C MET A 378 -10.60 7.23 5.43
N GLY A 379 -11.51 8.12 5.88
CA GLY A 379 -12.90 7.78 6.08
C GLY A 379 -13.64 7.56 4.76
N ALA A 380 -14.74 6.80 4.77
CA ALA A 380 -15.49 6.45 3.56
C ALA A 380 -15.95 7.67 2.73
N LYS A 381 -16.44 8.73 3.38
CA LYS A 381 -16.85 9.96 2.69
C LYS A 381 -15.66 10.71 2.06
N GLU A 382 -14.54 10.75 2.76
CA GLU A 382 -13.31 11.39 2.30
C GLU A 382 -12.75 10.64 1.09
N TYR A 383 -12.67 9.31 1.19
CA TYR A 383 -12.22 8.47 0.09
C TYR A 383 -13.12 8.62 -1.15
N PHE A 384 -14.45 8.66 -0.97
CA PHE A 384 -15.39 8.84 -2.08
C PHE A 384 -15.14 10.15 -2.85
N ALA A 385 -14.88 11.25 -2.15
CA ALA A 385 -14.51 12.52 -2.78
C ALA A 385 -13.13 12.48 -3.45
N PHE A 386 -12.20 11.68 -2.90
CA PHE A 386 -10.83 11.57 -3.37
C PHE A 386 -10.67 10.67 -4.61
N LYS A 387 -11.59 9.74 -4.86
CA LYS A 387 -11.51 8.70 -5.92
C LYS A 387 -11.09 9.23 -7.29
N LYS A 388 -11.61 10.37 -7.73
CA LYS A 388 -11.27 10.98 -9.04
C LYS A 388 -9.78 11.28 -9.19
N ASN A 389 -9.09 11.59 -8.09
CA ASN A 389 -7.66 11.87 -8.10
C ASN A 389 -6.80 10.61 -8.32
N LEU A 390 -7.39 9.43 -8.19
CA LEU A 390 -6.71 8.14 -8.39
C LEU A 390 -6.71 7.70 -9.87
N VAL A 391 -7.58 8.26 -10.72
CA VAL A 391 -7.69 7.90 -12.15
C VAL A 391 -6.34 7.98 -12.89
N PRO A 392 -5.50 9.02 -12.71
CA PRO A 392 -4.19 9.06 -13.36
C PRO A 392 -3.27 7.89 -12.96
N HIS A 393 -3.29 7.48 -11.69
CA HIS A 393 -2.51 6.34 -11.19
C HIS A 393 -3.01 5.02 -11.78
N ILE A 394 -4.33 4.84 -11.82
CA ILE A 394 -4.99 3.67 -12.40
C ILE A 394 -4.63 3.55 -13.88
N MET A 395 -4.78 4.64 -14.65
CA MET A 395 -4.53 4.62 -16.09
C MET A 395 -3.05 4.49 -16.43
N LYS A 396 -2.14 5.03 -15.60
CA LYS A 396 -0.70 4.80 -15.75
C LYS A 396 -0.37 3.31 -15.61
N ALA A 397 -0.88 2.65 -14.58
CA ALA A 397 -0.67 1.23 -14.34
C ALA A 397 -1.28 0.38 -15.48
N TYR A 398 -2.53 0.68 -15.87
CA TYR A 398 -3.22 0.02 -16.97
C TYR A 398 -2.46 0.14 -18.29
N ASN A 399 -2.07 1.35 -18.69
CA ASN A 399 -1.37 1.61 -19.94
C ASN A 399 0.00 0.91 -19.99
N LYS A 400 0.70 0.82 -18.86
CA LYS A 400 1.97 0.09 -18.78
C LYS A 400 1.74 -1.40 -19.03
N LEU A 401 0.79 -2.04 -18.34
CA LEU A 401 0.44 -3.44 -18.60
C LEU A 401 -0.03 -3.66 -20.04
N ALA A 402 -0.85 -2.77 -20.58
CA ALA A 402 -1.36 -2.85 -21.94
C ALA A 402 -0.27 -2.64 -23.01
N SER A 403 0.83 -1.99 -22.69
CA SER A 403 2.00 -1.88 -23.60
C SER A 403 2.84 -3.15 -23.66
N GLU A 404 2.74 -4.03 -22.65
CA GLU A 404 3.56 -5.24 -22.51
C GLU A 404 2.78 -6.52 -22.81
N ASN A 405 1.45 -6.44 -22.86
CA ASN A 405 0.58 -7.60 -23.06
C ASN A 405 -0.34 -7.41 -24.25
N GLN A 406 -0.77 -8.54 -24.84
CA GLN A 406 -1.75 -8.55 -25.92
C GLN A 406 -3.19 -8.51 -25.42
N VAL A 407 -3.42 -9.02 -24.20
CA VAL A 407 -4.75 -9.07 -23.58
C VAL A 407 -4.66 -8.57 -22.14
N ILE A 408 -5.58 -7.70 -21.74
CA ILE A 408 -5.78 -7.32 -20.34
C ILE A 408 -7.15 -7.77 -19.89
N VAL A 409 -7.21 -8.69 -18.93
CA VAL A 409 -8.48 -9.14 -18.33
C VAL A 409 -8.76 -8.33 -17.08
N ILE A 410 -9.80 -7.49 -17.14
CA ILE A 410 -10.13 -6.51 -16.10
C ILE A 410 -11.22 -7.09 -15.19
N GLU A 411 -11.03 -7.00 -13.88
CA GLU A 411 -12.02 -7.38 -12.88
C GLU A 411 -12.75 -6.14 -12.33
N GLY A 412 -14.08 -6.15 -12.35
CA GLY A 412 -14.90 -5.17 -11.66
C GLY A 412 -15.08 -5.48 -10.16
N ALA A 413 -15.61 -4.54 -9.39
CA ALA A 413 -15.86 -4.69 -7.95
C ALA A 413 -17.36 -4.55 -7.63
N GLY A 414 -17.91 -5.45 -6.78
CA GLY A 414 -19.34 -5.44 -6.44
C GLY A 414 -20.24 -5.61 -7.66
N SER A 415 -21.15 -4.67 -7.85
CA SER A 415 -22.11 -4.61 -8.98
C SER A 415 -22.07 -3.26 -9.69
N PRO A 416 -22.17 -3.20 -11.03
CA PRO A 416 -22.31 -1.94 -11.75
C PRO A 416 -23.68 -1.27 -11.51
N ALA A 417 -24.63 -1.97 -10.90
CA ALA A 417 -25.95 -1.44 -10.56
C ALA A 417 -26.01 -0.66 -9.24
N GLU A 418 -24.87 -0.42 -8.60
CA GLU A 418 -24.75 0.47 -7.42
C GLU A 418 -24.88 1.94 -7.85
N ILE A 419 -26.12 2.32 -8.28
CA ILE A 419 -26.42 3.62 -8.89
C ILE A 419 -26.09 4.83 -7.99
N ASN A 420 -26.11 4.64 -6.67
CA ASN A 420 -25.74 5.63 -5.67
C ASN A 420 -24.23 5.93 -5.61
N LEU A 421 -23.38 5.06 -6.18
CA LEU A 421 -21.91 5.21 -6.23
C LEU A 421 -21.38 5.58 -7.62
N LYS A 422 -22.28 5.77 -8.58
CA LYS A 422 -21.97 5.91 -10.01
C LYS A 422 -21.13 7.14 -10.34
N GLU A 423 -21.39 8.29 -9.69
CA GLU A 423 -20.73 9.57 -10.00
C GLU A 423 -19.19 9.50 -9.93
N ASN A 424 -18.63 8.62 -9.06
CA ASN A 424 -17.20 8.43 -8.86
C ASN A 424 -16.77 6.98 -9.13
N ASP A 425 -17.42 6.31 -10.09
CA ASP A 425 -17.08 4.93 -10.43
C ASP A 425 -15.74 4.86 -11.17
N ILE A 426 -14.78 4.16 -10.56
CA ILE A 426 -13.46 3.85 -11.12
C ILE A 426 -13.22 2.34 -11.22
N VAL A 427 -14.25 1.52 -10.94
CA VAL A 427 -14.10 0.07 -10.77
C VAL A 427 -14.97 -0.78 -11.69
N ASN A 428 -16.13 -0.27 -12.12
CA ASN A 428 -17.06 -0.97 -12.99
C ASN A 428 -17.22 -0.25 -14.34
N MET A 429 -18.37 0.36 -14.64
CA MET A 429 -18.60 1.00 -15.94
C MET A 429 -17.66 2.19 -16.18
N GLY A 430 -17.27 2.94 -15.14
CA GLY A 430 -16.27 3.99 -15.28
C GLY A 430 -14.90 3.44 -15.70
N MET A 431 -14.45 2.29 -15.15
CA MET A 431 -13.22 1.65 -15.60
C MET A 431 -13.36 1.05 -17.01
N ALA A 432 -14.53 0.48 -17.34
CA ALA A 432 -14.83 -0.01 -18.68
C ALA A 432 -14.77 1.09 -19.73
N GLU A 433 -15.21 2.30 -19.38
CA GLU A 433 -15.12 3.49 -20.24
C GLU A 433 -13.67 3.95 -20.41
N LEU A 434 -12.91 4.07 -19.31
CA LEU A 434 -11.51 4.48 -19.34
C LEU A 434 -10.62 3.55 -20.17
N ALA A 435 -10.88 2.22 -20.12
CA ALA A 435 -10.13 1.22 -20.87
C ALA A 435 -10.72 0.94 -22.27
N ASP A 436 -11.84 1.57 -22.62
CA ASP A 436 -12.66 1.26 -23.81
C ASP A 436 -12.94 -0.25 -23.96
N SER A 437 -13.31 -0.90 -22.85
CA SER A 437 -13.43 -2.35 -22.75
C SER A 437 -14.85 -2.85 -23.00
N PRO A 438 -15.04 -3.95 -23.76
CA PRO A 438 -16.25 -4.75 -23.70
C PRO A 438 -16.39 -5.43 -22.34
N VAL A 439 -17.65 -5.70 -21.96
CA VAL A 439 -17.99 -6.24 -20.64
C VAL A 439 -18.71 -7.57 -20.76
N LEU A 440 -18.28 -8.54 -19.96
CA LEU A 440 -19.02 -9.78 -19.67
C LEU A 440 -19.68 -9.64 -18.28
N LEU A 441 -21.01 -9.78 -18.23
CA LEU A 441 -21.77 -9.67 -16.99
C LEU A 441 -22.03 -11.07 -16.41
N VAL A 442 -21.53 -11.32 -15.20
CA VAL A 442 -21.60 -12.63 -14.51
C VAL A 442 -22.66 -12.59 -13.42
N ALA A 443 -23.52 -13.59 -13.37
CA ALA A 443 -24.53 -13.76 -12.31
C ALA A 443 -24.44 -15.15 -11.67
N ASP A 444 -24.74 -15.22 -10.37
CA ASP A 444 -24.72 -16.43 -9.55
C ASP A 444 -26.11 -17.07 -9.51
N ILE A 445 -26.25 -18.29 -10.05
CA ILE A 445 -27.53 -19.02 -10.04
C ILE A 445 -27.78 -19.78 -8.74
N ASP A 446 -26.73 -20.16 -8.01
CA ASP A 446 -26.82 -20.97 -6.78
C ASP A 446 -27.62 -20.27 -5.66
N ARG A 447 -27.64 -18.93 -5.69
CA ARG A 447 -28.41 -18.09 -4.75
C ARG A 447 -29.87 -17.87 -5.16
N GLY A 448 -30.26 -18.28 -6.37
CA GLY A 448 -31.58 -18.04 -6.95
C GLY A 448 -31.76 -16.64 -7.54
N GLY A 449 -32.80 -16.47 -8.39
CA GLY A 449 -33.14 -15.18 -8.98
C GLY A 449 -32.20 -14.68 -10.06
N VAL A 450 -31.36 -15.52 -10.68
CA VAL A 450 -30.33 -15.14 -11.65
C VAL A 450 -30.83 -14.27 -12.79
N PHE A 451 -32.00 -14.60 -13.37
CA PHE A 451 -32.59 -13.83 -14.48
C PHE A 451 -33.04 -12.44 -14.04
N ALA A 452 -33.59 -12.31 -12.83
CA ALA A 452 -33.95 -11.01 -12.27
C ALA A 452 -32.71 -10.15 -11.99
N GLN A 453 -31.62 -10.75 -11.50
CA GLN A 453 -30.36 -10.07 -11.26
C GLN A 453 -29.76 -9.56 -12.58
N LEU A 454 -29.73 -10.38 -13.63
CA LEU A 454 -29.23 -9.98 -14.96
C LEU A 454 -30.07 -8.84 -15.53
N LEU A 455 -31.39 -9.03 -15.62
CA LEU A 455 -32.29 -8.03 -16.18
C LEU A 455 -32.24 -6.73 -15.39
N GLY A 456 -32.35 -6.78 -14.05
CA GLY A 456 -32.33 -5.59 -13.21
C GLY A 456 -31.02 -4.85 -13.29
N THR A 457 -29.89 -5.55 -13.31
CA THR A 457 -28.58 -4.91 -13.49
C THR A 457 -28.50 -4.15 -14.81
N ILE A 458 -28.90 -4.78 -15.91
CA ILE A 458 -28.86 -4.18 -17.26
C ILE A 458 -29.81 -2.98 -17.35
N GLU A 459 -31.02 -3.07 -16.78
CA GLU A 459 -32.03 -2.01 -16.81
C GLU A 459 -31.62 -0.75 -16.00
N LEU A 460 -30.82 -0.91 -14.94
CA LEU A 460 -30.33 0.19 -14.13
C LEU A 460 -29.15 0.93 -14.76
N LEU A 461 -28.54 0.39 -15.81
CA LEU A 461 -27.42 1.00 -16.52
C LEU A 461 -27.89 2.02 -17.56
N GLU A 462 -27.07 3.03 -17.82
CA GLU A 462 -27.31 3.98 -18.90
C GLU A 462 -27.16 3.35 -20.30
N PRO A 463 -27.82 3.87 -21.33
CA PRO A 463 -27.77 3.28 -22.67
C PRO A 463 -26.34 3.06 -23.22
N ASN A 464 -25.40 3.96 -22.91
CA ASN A 464 -24.00 3.82 -23.37
C ASN A 464 -23.25 2.73 -22.62
N GLU A 465 -23.56 2.54 -21.34
CA GLU A 465 -23.01 1.47 -20.51
C GLU A 465 -23.54 0.10 -20.91
N ARG A 466 -24.87 0.01 -21.18
CA ARG A 466 -25.51 -1.22 -21.69
C ARG A 466 -24.86 -1.71 -22.99
N LYS A 467 -24.49 -0.79 -23.89
CA LYS A 467 -23.81 -1.12 -25.17
C LYS A 467 -22.45 -1.78 -24.97
N ARG A 468 -21.79 -1.57 -23.82
CA ARG A 468 -20.51 -2.22 -23.50
C ARG A 468 -20.68 -3.69 -23.09
N ILE A 469 -21.86 -4.08 -22.58
CA ILE A 469 -22.12 -5.49 -22.24
C ILE A 469 -22.28 -6.29 -23.52
N LYS A 470 -21.34 -7.20 -23.79
CA LYS A 470 -21.31 -8.03 -24.98
C LYS A 470 -21.78 -9.47 -24.75
N GLY A 471 -21.88 -9.86 -23.48
CA GLY A 471 -22.39 -11.19 -23.13
C GLY A 471 -22.72 -11.31 -21.66
N MET A 472 -23.62 -12.24 -21.35
CA MET A 472 -23.96 -12.64 -19.99
C MET A 472 -23.41 -14.03 -19.69
N ILE A 473 -22.99 -14.28 -18.46
CA ILE A 473 -22.50 -15.58 -17.98
C ILE A 473 -23.32 -15.99 -16.74
N ILE A 474 -23.88 -17.19 -16.79
CA ILE A 474 -24.55 -17.83 -15.66
C ILE A 474 -23.52 -18.72 -14.96
N ASN A 475 -23.17 -18.40 -13.73
CA ASN A 475 -22.14 -19.10 -12.96
C ASN A 475 -22.73 -19.97 -11.85
N LYS A 476 -21.96 -20.93 -11.36
CA LYS A 476 -22.26 -21.86 -10.27
C LYS A 476 -23.50 -22.75 -10.56
N PHE A 477 -23.70 -23.12 -11.80
CA PHE A 477 -24.82 -23.95 -12.20
C PHE A 477 -24.70 -25.38 -11.66
N ARG A 478 -25.80 -25.93 -11.19
CA ARG A 478 -25.93 -27.33 -10.77
C ARG A 478 -27.14 -27.96 -11.46
N GLY A 479 -26.96 -29.13 -12.02
CA GLY A 479 -28.03 -29.90 -12.65
C GLY A 479 -27.95 -29.98 -14.16
N ASP A 480 -29.07 -30.24 -14.80
CA ASP A 480 -29.18 -30.38 -16.27
C ASP A 480 -29.32 -29.00 -16.95
N LYS A 481 -28.39 -28.69 -17.81
CA LYS A 481 -28.34 -27.40 -18.54
C LYS A 481 -29.58 -27.18 -19.43
N SER A 482 -30.21 -28.24 -19.98
CA SER A 482 -31.36 -28.13 -20.87
C SER A 482 -32.55 -27.45 -20.18
N ILE A 483 -32.65 -27.54 -18.85
CA ILE A 483 -33.69 -26.87 -18.05
C ILE A 483 -33.54 -25.33 -18.11
N LEU A 484 -32.33 -24.82 -18.33
CA LEU A 484 -32.06 -23.38 -18.44
C LEU A 484 -32.39 -22.77 -19.80
N ASP A 485 -32.46 -23.59 -20.86
CA ASP A 485 -32.55 -23.10 -22.25
C ASP A 485 -33.75 -22.17 -22.50
N SER A 486 -34.91 -22.44 -21.89
CA SER A 486 -36.08 -21.57 -22.02
C SER A 486 -35.89 -20.22 -21.34
N GLY A 487 -35.23 -20.22 -20.14
CA GLY A 487 -34.91 -19.01 -19.40
C GLY A 487 -33.81 -18.19 -20.09
N ILE A 488 -32.81 -18.87 -20.69
CA ILE A 488 -31.76 -18.23 -21.48
C ILE A 488 -32.37 -17.48 -22.66
N ARG A 489 -33.20 -18.15 -23.47
CA ARG A 489 -33.89 -17.48 -24.59
C ARG A 489 -34.70 -16.27 -24.17
N MET A 490 -35.44 -16.39 -23.06
CA MET A 490 -36.26 -15.30 -22.55
C MET A 490 -35.45 -14.09 -22.12
N ILE A 491 -34.29 -14.29 -21.46
CA ILE A 491 -33.42 -13.16 -21.02
C ILE A 491 -32.74 -12.52 -22.23
N GLU A 492 -32.29 -13.30 -23.20
CA GLU A 492 -31.71 -12.81 -24.45
C GLU A 492 -32.70 -11.96 -25.25
N GLU A 493 -33.96 -12.45 -25.41
CA GLU A 493 -35.04 -11.69 -26.09
C GLU A 493 -35.34 -10.36 -25.36
N LYS A 494 -35.34 -10.34 -24.03
CA LYS A 494 -35.63 -9.13 -23.24
C LYS A 494 -34.49 -8.11 -23.27
N THR A 495 -33.25 -8.57 -23.27
CA THR A 495 -32.07 -7.68 -23.12
C THR A 495 -31.38 -7.38 -24.44
N GLY A 496 -31.57 -8.21 -25.47
CA GLY A 496 -30.80 -8.16 -26.70
C GLY A 496 -29.33 -8.57 -26.54
N ILE A 497 -28.95 -9.15 -25.40
CA ILE A 497 -27.57 -9.53 -25.08
C ILE A 497 -27.50 -11.06 -24.95
N PRO A 498 -26.53 -11.75 -25.62
CA PRO A 498 -26.43 -13.19 -25.56
C PRO A 498 -25.93 -13.73 -24.24
N VAL A 499 -26.38 -14.91 -23.81
CA VAL A 499 -25.78 -15.71 -22.74
C VAL A 499 -24.65 -16.54 -23.34
N VAL A 500 -23.42 -16.06 -23.22
CA VAL A 500 -22.23 -16.66 -23.87
C VAL A 500 -21.68 -17.88 -23.13
N GLY A 501 -22.14 -18.15 -21.91
CA GLY A 501 -21.66 -19.30 -21.15
C GLY A 501 -22.49 -19.60 -19.91
N THR A 502 -22.54 -20.91 -19.57
CA THR A 502 -23.04 -21.40 -18.28
C THR A 502 -21.93 -22.22 -17.64
N LEU A 503 -21.40 -21.74 -16.50
CA LEU A 503 -20.30 -22.41 -15.79
C LEU A 503 -20.86 -23.32 -14.70
N PRO A 504 -20.42 -24.58 -14.62
CA PRO A 504 -20.84 -25.48 -13.57
C PRO A 504 -20.30 -25.03 -12.21
N TYR A 505 -20.95 -25.44 -11.15
CA TYR A 505 -20.43 -25.29 -9.79
C TYR A 505 -19.18 -26.16 -9.63
N MET A 506 -18.06 -25.53 -9.39
CA MET A 506 -16.77 -26.20 -9.16
C MET A 506 -16.30 -25.96 -7.73
N LYS A 507 -15.91 -27.04 -7.02
CA LYS A 507 -15.27 -26.96 -5.72
C LYS A 507 -13.77 -26.69 -5.89
N ILE A 508 -13.44 -25.52 -6.38
CA ILE A 508 -12.05 -25.06 -6.44
C ILE A 508 -11.87 -24.10 -5.28
N GLN A 509 -10.91 -24.38 -4.40
CA GLN A 509 -10.51 -23.45 -3.37
C GLN A 509 -9.65 -22.38 -4.00
N LEU A 510 -10.20 -21.20 -4.10
CA LEU A 510 -9.48 -19.99 -4.47
C LEU A 510 -9.25 -19.16 -3.21
N ASP A 511 -8.18 -18.37 -3.24
CA ASP A 511 -7.91 -17.41 -2.19
C ASP A 511 -9.09 -16.43 -2.10
N ASP A 512 -9.81 -16.46 -0.97
CA ASP A 512 -10.93 -15.54 -0.74
C ASP A 512 -10.41 -14.10 -0.62
N GLU A 513 -11.10 -13.19 -1.26
CA GLU A 513 -10.75 -11.77 -1.28
C GLU A 513 -11.00 -11.11 0.07
N ASP A 514 -12.00 -11.60 0.84
CA ASP A 514 -12.51 -10.89 2.01
C ASP A 514 -12.55 -11.79 3.25
N SER A 515 -12.09 -11.28 4.40
CA SER A 515 -12.21 -11.93 5.71
C SER A 515 -13.67 -12.12 6.18
N LEU A 516 -14.61 -11.41 5.56
CA LEU A 516 -16.06 -11.54 5.76
C LEU A 516 -16.68 -12.61 4.84
N SER A 517 -15.85 -13.39 4.11
CA SER A 517 -16.38 -14.41 3.22
C SER A 517 -17.22 -15.44 4.00
N THR A 518 -18.35 -15.84 3.41
CA THR A 518 -19.25 -16.87 3.95
C THR A 518 -18.55 -18.20 4.17
N ASN A 519 -17.36 -18.41 3.59
CA ASN A 519 -16.55 -19.60 3.77
C ASN A 519 -15.96 -19.71 5.18
N LEU A 520 -15.55 -18.60 5.82
CA LEU A 520 -15.10 -18.60 7.21
C LEU A 520 -16.19 -19.02 8.20
N HIS A 521 -17.47 -18.75 7.89
CA HIS A 521 -18.62 -19.16 8.72
C HIS A 521 -19.10 -20.59 8.49
N THR A 522 -18.73 -21.20 7.36
CA THR A 522 -19.11 -22.59 7.00
C THR A 522 -18.03 -23.60 7.33
N LEU A 523 -16.90 -23.17 7.92
CA LEU A 523 -15.78 -24.03 8.22
C LEU A 523 -16.08 -25.06 9.32
N THR A 524 -15.39 -26.17 9.21
CA THR A 524 -15.52 -27.34 10.08
C THR A 524 -15.39 -26.97 11.57
N LYS A 525 -16.15 -27.67 12.41
CA LYS A 525 -16.03 -27.58 13.87
C LYS A 525 -15.02 -28.59 14.36
N TYR A 526 -14.56 -28.42 15.59
CA TYR A 526 -13.78 -29.45 16.28
C TYR A 526 -14.47 -30.83 16.15
N ARG A 527 -13.67 -31.83 15.83
CA ARG A 527 -14.12 -33.22 15.69
C ARG A 527 -13.18 -34.12 16.49
N ASP A 528 -13.71 -34.86 17.47
CA ASP A 528 -12.90 -35.82 18.20
C ASP A 528 -12.66 -37.07 17.36
N LYS A 529 -11.68 -37.02 16.45
CA LYS A 529 -11.26 -38.15 15.61
C LYS A 529 -9.79 -38.47 15.84
N LYS A 530 -9.51 -39.75 16.13
CA LYS A 530 -8.16 -40.24 16.46
C LYS A 530 -7.17 -40.14 15.29
N ASP A 531 -7.62 -40.33 14.06
CA ASP A 531 -6.79 -40.37 12.86
C ASP A 531 -6.79 -39.04 12.05
N GLU A 532 -7.26 -37.95 12.63
CA GLU A 532 -7.33 -36.62 11.99
C GLU A 532 -6.67 -35.58 12.88
N ILE A 533 -5.78 -34.76 12.33
CA ILE A 533 -5.11 -33.69 13.06
C ILE A 533 -6.06 -32.48 13.16
N GLN A 534 -6.27 -32.04 14.39
CA GLN A 534 -7.17 -30.92 14.70
C GLN A 534 -6.37 -29.62 14.87
N LEU A 535 -6.50 -28.68 13.94
CA LEU A 535 -5.86 -27.39 13.98
C LEU A 535 -6.90 -26.30 14.27
N ALA A 536 -6.79 -25.65 15.42
CA ALA A 536 -7.64 -24.54 15.79
C ALA A 536 -6.98 -23.20 15.44
N VAL A 537 -7.57 -22.46 14.52
CA VAL A 537 -7.20 -21.05 14.25
C VAL A 537 -8.13 -20.15 15.05
N VAL A 538 -7.57 -19.23 15.81
CA VAL A 538 -8.37 -18.23 16.56
C VAL A 538 -8.99 -17.27 15.56
N HIS A 539 -10.30 -17.12 15.57
CA HIS A 539 -11.02 -16.20 14.69
C HIS A 539 -11.05 -14.80 15.30
N LEU A 540 -9.96 -14.05 15.10
CA LEU A 540 -9.85 -12.67 15.55
C LEU A 540 -10.82 -11.76 14.76
N PRO A 541 -11.41 -10.71 15.37
CA PRO A 541 -12.30 -9.76 14.67
C PRO A 541 -11.67 -9.10 13.44
N HIS A 542 -10.38 -8.73 13.55
CA HIS A 542 -9.62 -8.10 12.47
C HIS A 542 -8.59 -9.04 11.83
N ILE A 543 -8.93 -10.35 11.76
CA ILE A 543 -8.04 -11.36 11.15
C ILE A 543 -7.59 -10.92 9.75
N SER A 544 -6.29 -11.05 9.48
CA SER A 544 -5.69 -10.75 8.19
C SER A 544 -4.85 -11.92 7.69
N ASN A 545 -4.66 -12.01 6.36
CA ASN A 545 -3.86 -13.04 5.71
C ASN A 545 -4.24 -14.48 6.13
N PHE A 546 -5.53 -14.74 6.33
CA PHE A 546 -6.03 -16.07 6.68
C PHE A 546 -5.75 -17.13 5.59
N THR A 547 -5.38 -16.70 4.39
CA THR A 547 -4.88 -17.56 3.31
C THR A 547 -3.61 -18.32 3.67
N ASP A 548 -2.84 -17.88 4.67
CA ASP A 548 -1.66 -18.60 5.21
C ASP A 548 -1.99 -20.05 5.61
N PHE A 549 -3.26 -20.35 5.91
CA PHE A 549 -3.68 -21.65 6.41
C PHE A 549 -4.27 -22.57 5.35
N ILE A 550 -4.45 -22.10 4.10
CA ILE A 550 -4.98 -22.91 2.99
C ILE A 550 -4.11 -24.14 2.72
N PRO A 551 -2.77 -24.07 2.71
CA PRO A 551 -1.94 -25.26 2.53
C PRO A 551 -2.18 -26.34 3.59
N LEU A 552 -2.40 -25.96 4.85
CA LEU A 552 -2.73 -26.88 5.94
C LEU A 552 -4.12 -27.51 5.75
N GLN A 553 -5.12 -26.70 5.34
CA GLN A 553 -6.48 -27.15 5.10
C GLN A 553 -6.58 -28.17 3.95
N ASN A 554 -5.69 -28.06 2.98
CA ASN A 554 -5.64 -28.94 1.81
C ASN A 554 -4.94 -30.29 2.07
N LEU A 555 -4.30 -30.45 3.23
CA LEU A 555 -3.70 -31.72 3.58
C LEU A 555 -4.74 -32.77 3.96
N PRO A 556 -4.59 -34.04 3.49
CA PRO A 556 -5.50 -35.10 3.86
C PRO A 556 -5.42 -35.37 5.37
N ASN A 557 -6.56 -35.68 5.98
CA ASN A 557 -6.71 -35.95 7.41
C ASN A 557 -6.25 -34.83 8.35
N VAL A 558 -6.34 -33.59 7.86
CA VAL A 558 -6.23 -32.39 8.67
C VAL A 558 -7.63 -31.74 8.75
N ASN A 559 -8.10 -31.48 9.95
CA ASN A 559 -9.30 -30.70 10.22
C ASN A 559 -8.87 -29.33 10.75
N LEU A 560 -8.83 -28.33 9.88
CA LEU A 560 -8.60 -26.95 10.27
C LEU A 560 -9.96 -26.27 10.50
N TYR A 561 -10.14 -25.66 11.66
CA TYR A 561 -11.37 -24.96 12.03
C TYR A 561 -11.07 -23.65 12.76
N TYR A 562 -12.05 -22.75 12.76
CA TYR A 562 -11.90 -21.44 13.40
C TYR A 562 -12.69 -21.40 14.71
N ALA A 563 -12.05 -20.93 15.79
CA ALA A 563 -12.63 -20.78 17.11
C ALA A 563 -12.87 -19.30 17.42
N SER A 564 -14.13 -18.90 17.54
CA SER A 564 -14.56 -17.54 17.92
C SER A 564 -14.92 -17.42 19.40
N GLN A 565 -15.16 -18.53 20.10
CA GLN A 565 -15.54 -18.58 21.50
C GLN A 565 -14.80 -19.73 22.20
N ALA A 566 -14.65 -19.65 23.50
CA ALA A 566 -13.97 -20.66 24.30
C ALA A 566 -14.52 -22.09 24.09
N LYS A 567 -15.84 -22.24 23.91
CA LYS A 567 -16.48 -23.54 23.63
C LYS A 567 -16.12 -24.14 22.27
N ASP A 568 -15.71 -23.32 21.29
CA ASP A 568 -15.37 -23.76 19.95
C ASP A 568 -13.96 -24.30 19.85
N LEU A 569 -13.09 -23.97 20.83
CA LEU A 569 -11.67 -24.35 20.80
C LEU A 569 -11.47 -25.87 20.93
N GLY A 570 -12.24 -26.55 21.77
CA GLY A 570 -12.10 -27.97 21.99
C GLY A 570 -10.73 -28.38 22.55
N SER A 571 -10.22 -29.53 22.09
CA SER A 571 -8.88 -30.04 22.41
C SER A 571 -8.04 -30.24 21.14
N PRO A 572 -7.60 -29.15 20.48
CA PRO A 572 -6.87 -29.24 19.21
C PRO A 572 -5.47 -29.85 19.42
N ASP A 573 -4.87 -30.33 18.36
CA ASP A 573 -3.49 -30.79 18.37
C ASP A 573 -2.51 -29.61 18.33
N CYS A 574 -2.93 -28.48 17.74
CA CYS A 574 -2.22 -27.20 17.74
C CYS A 574 -3.21 -26.03 17.73
N ILE A 575 -2.87 -24.91 18.40
CA ILE A 575 -3.56 -23.65 18.34
C ILE A 575 -2.75 -22.66 17.52
N ILE A 576 -3.39 -21.95 16.60
CA ILE A 576 -2.76 -20.93 15.76
C ILE A 576 -3.43 -19.60 16.04
N ILE A 577 -2.66 -18.58 16.45
CA ILE A 577 -3.09 -17.20 16.55
C ILE A 577 -2.64 -16.51 15.27
N PRO A 578 -3.58 -16.10 14.39
CA PRO A 578 -3.26 -15.57 13.07
C PRO A 578 -2.78 -14.12 13.10
N GLY A 579 -2.41 -13.61 11.93
CA GLY A 579 -2.19 -12.19 11.72
C GLY A 579 -3.47 -11.38 11.94
N THR A 580 -3.30 -10.16 12.42
CA THR A 580 -4.40 -9.21 12.61
C THR A 580 -4.00 -7.81 12.18
N LYS A 581 -4.98 -7.03 11.75
CA LYS A 581 -4.80 -5.62 11.39
C LYS A 581 -4.79 -4.71 12.63
N ASN A 582 -5.39 -5.12 13.73
CA ASN A 582 -5.46 -4.34 14.97
C ASN A 582 -5.12 -5.22 16.19
N THR A 583 -3.82 -5.39 16.45
CA THR A 583 -3.32 -6.28 17.49
C THR A 583 -3.81 -5.92 18.91
N PRO A 584 -3.83 -4.64 19.37
CA PRO A 584 -4.27 -4.31 20.71
C PRO A 584 -5.76 -4.58 20.94
N GLU A 585 -6.62 -4.26 19.98
CA GLU A 585 -8.07 -4.44 20.10
C GLU A 585 -8.45 -5.93 20.05
N ASP A 586 -7.80 -6.70 19.17
CA ASP A 586 -8.00 -8.13 19.07
C ASP A 586 -7.47 -8.88 20.30
N LEU A 587 -6.41 -8.42 20.93
CA LEU A 587 -5.94 -8.94 22.24
C LEU A 587 -6.96 -8.65 23.36
N ASP A 588 -7.54 -7.47 23.42
CA ASP A 588 -8.60 -7.14 24.37
C ASP A 588 -9.83 -8.01 24.16
N TRP A 589 -10.25 -8.20 22.90
CA TRP A 589 -11.31 -9.13 22.55
C TRP A 589 -10.98 -10.57 22.95
N LEU A 590 -9.76 -11.02 22.72
CA LEU A 590 -9.30 -12.36 23.09
C LEU A 590 -9.39 -12.61 24.61
N LYS A 591 -9.06 -11.61 25.40
CA LYS A 591 -9.21 -11.64 26.86
C LYS A 591 -10.69 -11.67 27.30
N LYS A 592 -11.50 -10.80 26.72
CA LYS A 592 -12.95 -10.71 27.04
C LYS A 592 -13.74 -11.96 26.62
N SER A 593 -13.34 -12.63 25.56
CA SER A 593 -13.97 -13.88 25.09
C SER A 593 -13.65 -15.12 25.94
N GLY A 594 -12.70 -15.03 26.88
CA GLY A 594 -12.21 -16.13 27.69
C GLY A 594 -11.24 -17.07 26.95
N LEU A 595 -10.96 -16.83 25.66
CA LEU A 595 -10.03 -17.62 24.86
C LEU A 595 -8.57 -17.44 25.36
N ALA A 596 -8.19 -16.26 25.84
CA ALA A 596 -6.85 -15.98 26.34
C ALA A 596 -6.44 -16.93 27.49
N GLU A 597 -7.28 -17.06 28.50
CA GLU A 597 -7.03 -17.92 29.66
C GLU A 597 -6.98 -19.41 29.25
N LEU A 598 -7.84 -19.80 28.32
CA LEU A 598 -7.87 -21.19 27.82
C LEU A 598 -6.60 -21.51 27.02
N ILE A 599 -6.15 -20.59 26.16
CA ILE A 599 -4.90 -20.74 25.40
C ILE A 599 -3.69 -20.84 26.35
N GLN A 600 -3.61 -19.96 27.36
CA GLN A 600 -2.55 -20.04 28.37
C GLN A 600 -2.56 -21.36 29.15
N THR A 601 -3.75 -21.85 29.49
CA THR A 601 -3.92 -23.15 30.18
C THR A 601 -3.48 -24.32 29.28
N GLN A 602 -3.84 -24.29 27.99
CA GLN A 602 -3.42 -25.29 27.01
C GLN A 602 -1.90 -25.28 26.79
N ALA A 603 -1.28 -24.08 26.76
CA ALA A 603 0.17 -23.92 26.67
C ALA A 603 0.89 -24.56 27.85
N LYS A 604 0.44 -24.29 29.09
CA LYS A 604 0.97 -24.90 30.31
C LYS A 604 0.87 -26.43 30.30
N ASN A 605 -0.16 -26.97 29.64
CA ASN A 605 -0.33 -28.42 29.44
C ASN A 605 0.49 -28.96 28.27
N GLY A 606 1.44 -28.18 27.71
CA GLY A 606 2.32 -28.61 26.64
C GLY A 606 1.66 -28.68 25.26
N ARG A 607 0.52 -27.97 25.05
CA ARG A 607 -0.12 -27.87 23.74
C ARG A 607 0.74 -26.98 22.84
N PRO A 608 0.99 -27.39 21.58
CA PRO A 608 1.65 -26.53 20.58
C PRO A 608 0.84 -25.27 20.29
N ILE A 609 1.51 -24.14 20.28
CA ILE A 609 0.88 -22.85 19.95
C ILE A 609 1.77 -22.10 19.00
N ILE A 610 1.17 -21.51 17.96
CA ILE A 610 1.88 -20.73 16.95
C ILE A 610 1.24 -19.34 16.86
N GLY A 611 2.08 -18.30 16.78
CA GLY A 611 1.65 -16.94 16.48
C GLY A 611 2.25 -16.46 15.16
N ILE A 612 1.42 -15.92 14.26
CA ILE A 612 1.87 -15.34 13.01
C ILE A 612 1.62 -13.83 13.03
N CYS A 613 2.64 -13.02 12.77
CA CYS A 613 2.58 -11.57 12.67
C CYS A 613 1.93 -10.94 13.93
N GLY A 614 0.70 -10.40 13.84
CA GLY A 614 -0.05 -9.93 15.02
C GLY A 614 -0.26 -11.00 16.08
N GLY A 615 -0.44 -12.26 15.68
CA GLY A 615 -0.50 -13.42 16.60
C GLY A 615 0.82 -13.64 17.35
N PHE A 616 1.97 -13.44 16.71
CA PHE A 616 3.27 -13.47 17.38
C PHE A 616 3.38 -12.36 18.42
N GLN A 617 2.95 -11.15 18.10
CA GLN A 617 2.91 -10.01 19.03
C GLN A 617 2.03 -10.30 20.25
N ILE A 618 0.85 -10.88 20.05
CA ILE A 618 -0.10 -11.28 21.12
C ILE A 618 0.52 -12.30 22.07
N LEU A 619 1.37 -13.22 21.58
CA LEU A 619 2.05 -14.23 22.42
C LEU A 619 3.09 -13.63 23.35
N GLY A 620 3.57 -12.42 23.09
CA GLY A 620 4.59 -11.72 23.89
C GLY A 620 4.11 -11.30 25.27
N GLU A 621 5.00 -10.64 26.01
CA GLU A 621 4.72 -10.12 27.37
C GLU A 621 3.98 -8.78 27.32
N LYS A 622 4.41 -7.87 26.42
CA LYS A 622 3.92 -6.50 26.37
C LYS A 622 3.80 -6.00 24.93
N LEU A 623 2.76 -5.20 24.73
CA LEU A 623 2.57 -4.37 23.55
C LEU A 623 2.65 -2.91 23.98
N ARG A 624 3.54 -2.14 23.36
CA ARG A 624 3.75 -0.71 23.64
C ARG A 624 3.57 0.09 22.34
N ASP A 625 2.86 1.19 22.43
CA ASP A 625 2.77 2.15 21.36
C ASP A 625 3.58 3.40 21.73
N GLU A 626 4.58 3.76 20.93
CA GLU A 626 5.42 4.93 21.19
C GLU A 626 4.68 6.26 20.91
N GLU A 627 3.62 6.23 20.10
CA GLU A 627 2.91 7.44 19.68
C GLU A 627 1.71 7.75 20.59
N THR A 628 1.19 6.79 21.32
CA THR A 628 0.05 6.99 22.23
C THR A 628 0.50 6.89 23.69
N ALA A 629 0.05 7.83 24.51
CA ALA A 629 0.26 7.82 25.97
C ALA A 629 -0.55 6.72 26.68
N SER A 630 -1.19 5.81 25.96
CA SER A 630 -1.85 4.63 26.49
C SER A 630 -0.75 3.65 26.93
N GLY A 631 -0.67 3.35 28.21
CA GLY A 631 0.37 2.50 28.82
C GLY A 631 0.49 1.11 28.19
N ASP A 632 1.53 0.36 28.61
CA ASP A 632 1.80 -0.99 28.15
C ASP A 632 0.56 -1.90 28.27
N VAL A 633 0.20 -2.58 27.20
CA VAL A 633 -0.84 -3.63 27.19
C VAL A 633 -0.17 -4.98 27.39
N SER A 634 -0.55 -5.72 28.44
CA SER A 634 -0.01 -7.07 28.68
C SER A 634 -0.49 -8.06 27.63
N GLY A 635 0.44 -8.76 26.98
CA GLY A 635 0.17 -9.88 26.09
C GLY A 635 -0.22 -11.18 26.82
N LEU A 636 -0.06 -12.33 26.16
CA LEU A 636 -0.31 -13.64 26.77
C LEU A 636 0.88 -14.19 27.57
N SER A 637 2.05 -13.57 27.49
CA SER A 637 3.30 -13.95 28.17
C SER A 637 3.68 -15.43 27.94
N LEU A 638 3.49 -15.91 26.73
CA LEU A 638 3.88 -17.26 26.29
C LEU A 638 5.24 -17.28 25.59
N LEU A 639 5.71 -16.10 25.17
CA LEU A 639 7.05 -15.88 24.63
C LEU A 639 7.72 -14.73 25.38
N PRO A 640 9.02 -14.81 25.67
CA PRO A 640 9.75 -13.78 26.42
C PRO A 640 10.13 -12.59 25.52
N VAL A 641 9.16 -12.00 24.88
CA VAL A 641 9.33 -10.89 23.95
C VAL A 641 8.32 -9.77 24.21
N SER A 642 8.68 -8.56 23.84
CA SER A 642 7.78 -7.39 23.86
C SER A 642 7.82 -6.69 22.52
N THR A 643 6.66 -6.20 22.06
CA THR A 643 6.52 -5.48 20.79
C THR A 643 6.34 -4.00 21.03
N ILE A 644 7.10 -3.19 20.30
CA ILE A 644 7.01 -1.73 20.27
C ILE A 644 6.47 -1.34 18.90
N PHE A 645 5.27 -0.75 18.85
CA PHE A 645 4.69 -0.24 17.60
C PHE A 645 5.34 1.08 17.22
N SER A 646 5.59 1.24 15.93
CA SER A 646 6.07 2.47 15.32
C SER A 646 5.29 2.75 14.03
N SER A 647 5.33 3.98 13.53
CA SER A 647 4.68 4.36 12.27
C SER A 647 5.34 3.72 11.03
N GLN A 648 6.54 3.15 11.17
CA GLN A 648 7.25 2.52 10.08
C GLN A 648 6.71 1.11 9.81
N LYS A 649 6.12 0.91 8.63
CA LYS A 649 5.65 -0.40 8.15
C LYS A 649 6.78 -1.16 7.46
N ILE A 650 7.07 -2.37 7.95
CA ILE A 650 8.01 -3.30 7.31
C ILE A 650 7.25 -4.10 6.26
N ARG A 651 7.77 -4.15 5.03
CA ARG A 651 7.24 -4.92 3.90
C ARG A 651 8.40 -5.47 3.11
N THR A 652 8.54 -6.79 3.09
CA THR A 652 9.60 -7.43 2.31
C THR A 652 9.29 -8.90 2.07
N ARG A 653 9.83 -9.47 1.00
CA ARG A 653 9.92 -10.91 0.83
C ARG A 653 11.12 -11.44 1.58
N VAL A 654 10.98 -12.61 2.15
CA VAL A 654 12.04 -13.24 2.93
C VAL A 654 12.22 -14.71 2.54
N SER A 655 13.47 -15.18 2.64
CA SER A 655 13.81 -16.59 2.52
C SER A 655 14.90 -16.93 3.54
N GLY A 656 14.89 -18.15 4.06
CA GLY A 656 15.86 -18.53 5.09
C GLY A 656 15.67 -19.95 5.60
N ASN A 657 16.10 -20.19 6.82
CA ASN A 657 16.03 -21.50 7.45
C ASN A 657 15.59 -21.44 8.91
N VAL A 658 14.93 -22.49 9.38
CA VAL A 658 14.62 -22.69 10.80
C VAL A 658 15.90 -22.95 11.60
N LEU A 659 16.05 -22.30 12.75
CA LEU A 659 17.21 -22.44 13.65
C LEU A 659 17.05 -23.68 14.55
N GLY A 660 17.70 -24.79 14.17
CA GLY A 660 17.58 -26.08 14.87
C GLY A 660 18.16 -26.11 16.27
N GLU A 661 19.26 -25.41 16.49
CA GLU A 661 19.95 -25.40 17.80
C GLU A 661 19.05 -24.84 18.90
N LYS A 662 18.31 -23.76 18.59
CA LYS A 662 17.42 -23.12 19.55
C LYS A 662 16.18 -23.96 19.86
N LEU A 663 15.57 -24.59 18.85
CA LEU A 663 14.46 -25.52 19.05
C LEU A 663 14.88 -26.75 19.91
N ALA A 664 16.12 -27.25 19.73
CA ALA A 664 16.64 -28.35 20.53
C ALA A 664 16.92 -27.90 21.97
N ALA A 665 17.49 -26.72 22.17
CA ALA A 665 17.75 -26.15 23.51
C ALA A 665 16.45 -25.99 24.32
N GLU A 666 15.39 -25.52 23.70
CA GLU A 666 14.04 -25.36 24.25
C GLU A 666 13.30 -26.70 24.43
N LYS A 667 13.89 -27.83 24.03
CA LYS A 667 13.22 -29.15 24.00
C LYS A 667 11.87 -29.16 23.30
N SER A 668 11.75 -28.29 22.27
CA SER A 668 10.53 -28.14 21.50
C SER A 668 10.20 -29.38 20.69
N ILE A 669 8.91 -29.72 20.60
CA ILE A 669 8.48 -30.79 19.68
C ILE A 669 8.80 -30.44 18.22
N PHE A 670 8.96 -29.16 17.94
CA PHE A 670 9.25 -28.61 16.61
C PHE A 670 10.74 -28.76 16.22
N SER A 671 11.61 -29.35 17.06
CA SER A 671 13.03 -29.61 16.73
C SER A 671 13.22 -30.26 15.36
N PRO A 672 12.33 -31.17 14.88
CA PRO A 672 12.49 -31.77 13.55
C PRO A 672 12.22 -30.80 12.37
N LEU A 673 11.82 -29.53 12.62
CA LEU A 673 11.77 -28.50 11.59
C LEU A 673 13.14 -27.87 11.30
N ALA A 674 14.17 -28.22 12.08
CA ALA A 674 15.53 -27.72 11.97
C ALA A 674 16.04 -27.71 10.54
N ASN A 675 16.67 -26.61 10.13
CA ASN A 675 17.28 -26.41 8.82
C ASN A 675 16.33 -26.51 7.60
N LEU A 676 15.02 -26.62 7.83
CA LEU A 676 14.05 -26.52 6.73
C LEU A 676 14.06 -25.11 6.16
N LEU A 677 13.99 -25.05 4.84
CA LEU A 677 13.83 -23.81 4.10
C LEU A 677 12.51 -23.16 4.44
N LEU A 678 12.56 -21.85 4.57
CA LEU A 678 11.41 -20.97 4.72
C LEU A 678 11.41 -19.95 3.58
N SER A 679 10.24 -19.66 3.07
CA SER A 679 10.02 -18.57 2.15
C SER A 679 8.68 -17.93 2.45
N GLY A 680 8.57 -16.62 2.25
CA GLY A 680 7.34 -15.90 2.54
C GLY A 680 7.54 -14.40 2.45
N TYR A 681 6.75 -13.67 3.19
CA TYR A 681 6.86 -12.21 3.25
C TYR A 681 6.52 -11.70 4.66
N GLU A 682 7.11 -10.58 5.01
CA GLU A 682 6.80 -9.83 6.22
C GLU A 682 5.98 -8.60 5.84
N ILE A 683 4.92 -8.35 6.60
CA ILE A 683 4.08 -7.16 6.46
C ILE A 683 3.51 -6.77 7.82
N HIS A 684 4.24 -5.97 8.58
CA HIS A 684 3.85 -5.63 9.95
C HIS A 684 4.28 -4.23 10.34
N MET A 685 3.71 -3.74 11.43
CA MET A 685 4.13 -2.56 12.16
C MET A 685 4.68 -2.99 13.52
N GLY A 686 5.68 -2.26 14.01
CA GLY A 686 6.33 -2.54 15.28
C GLY A 686 7.52 -3.50 15.17
N GLN A 687 8.38 -3.41 16.18
CA GLN A 687 9.55 -4.27 16.38
C GLN A 687 9.36 -5.11 17.63
N THR A 688 9.65 -6.40 17.53
CA THR A 688 9.62 -7.33 18.66
C THR A 688 11.04 -7.59 19.15
N VAL A 689 11.26 -7.37 20.43
CA VAL A 689 12.55 -7.54 21.11
C VAL A 689 12.40 -8.53 22.27
N PHE A 690 13.46 -9.27 22.57
CA PHE A 690 13.46 -10.13 23.76
C PHE A 690 13.44 -9.30 25.04
N ALA A 691 12.79 -9.83 26.08
CA ALA A 691 12.76 -9.22 27.39
C ALA A 691 14.17 -9.14 27.97
N GLU A 692 14.43 -8.13 28.81
CA GLU A 692 15.74 -7.94 29.45
C GLU A 692 16.13 -9.16 30.28
N GLY A 693 17.31 -9.72 30.01
CA GLY A 693 17.81 -10.93 30.66
C GLY A 693 17.25 -12.26 30.14
N ALA A 694 16.34 -12.25 29.16
CA ALA A 694 15.85 -13.46 28.54
C ALA A 694 16.87 -14.02 27.52
N GLU A 695 16.96 -15.36 27.44
CA GLU A 695 17.74 -16.01 26.37
C GLU A 695 17.11 -15.73 25.01
N GLN A 696 17.93 -15.30 24.05
CA GLN A 696 17.48 -15.01 22.69
C GLN A 696 17.31 -16.29 21.86
N ALA A 697 16.16 -16.90 21.97
CA ALA A 697 15.79 -18.11 21.22
C ALA A 697 14.98 -17.75 19.97
N TYR A 698 15.68 -17.32 18.91
CA TYR A 698 15.04 -17.02 17.62
C TYR A 698 14.53 -18.28 16.92
N PHE A 699 13.40 -18.16 16.21
CA PHE A 699 12.82 -19.26 15.44
C PHE A 699 13.58 -19.52 14.13
N SER A 700 13.91 -18.46 13.40
CA SER A 700 14.52 -18.56 12.09
C SER A 700 15.59 -17.50 11.84
N GLN A 701 16.45 -17.79 10.84
CA GLN A 701 17.33 -16.80 10.23
C GLN A 701 16.88 -16.59 8.79
N ILE A 702 16.59 -15.36 8.43
CA ILE A 702 16.00 -14.99 7.13
C ILE A 702 16.83 -13.92 6.45
N LYS A 703 16.79 -13.95 5.13
CA LYS A 703 17.38 -12.94 4.26
C LYS A 703 16.26 -12.12 3.63
N ASP A 704 16.33 -10.82 3.78
CA ASP A 704 15.48 -9.86 3.12
C ASP A 704 15.81 -9.79 1.63
N SER A 705 14.82 -9.94 0.74
CA SER A 705 15.05 -9.96 -0.71
C SER A 705 15.27 -8.57 -1.31
N VAL A 706 14.85 -7.50 -0.63
CA VAL A 706 14.98 -6.11 -1.08
C VAL A 706 16.32 -5.53 -0.64
N SER A 707 16.63 -5.59 0.67
CA SER A 707 17.88 -5.07 1.22
C SER A 707 19.07 -6.02 1.04
N GLY A 708 18.80 -7.32 0.90
CA GLY A 708 19.83 -8.37 0.90
C GLY A 708 20.41 -8.70 2.28
N GLU A 709 19.95 -8.03 3.33
CA GLU A 709 20.41 -8.24 4.71
C GLU A 709 19.88 -9.53 5.30
N THR A 710 20.69 -10.15 6.15
CA THR A 710 20.31 -11.33 6.92
C THR A 710 19.98 -10.89 8.34
N LYS A 711 18.80 -11.33 8.82
CA LYS A 711 18.33 -11.04 10.18
C LYS A 711 17.74 -12.29 10.84
N PHE A 712 17.55 -12.21 12.15
CA PHE A 712 16.80 -13.22 12.88
C PHE A 712 15.32 -12.85 12.94
N ASP A 713 14.45 -13.87 12.92
CA ASP A 713 13.01 -13.72 13.02
C ASP A 713 12.40 -14.65 14.04
N GLY A 714 11.35 -14.17 14.69
CA GLY A 714 10.53 -14.93 15.60
C GLY A 714 11.16 -15.21 16.95
N ALA A 715 10.45 -15.98 17.75
CA ALA A 715 10.91 -16.44 19.06
C ALA A 715 10.34 -17.84 19.37
N VAL A 716 11.03 -18.59 20.19
CA VAL A 716 10.64 -19.94 20.66
C VAL A 716 10.69 -19.99 22.17
N SER A 717 9.71 -20.67 22.80
CA SER A 717 9.73 -21.08 24.20
C SER A 717 8.95 -22.40 24.36
N GLY A 718 9.65 -23.49 24.63
CA GLY A 718 9.08 -24.82 24.70
C GLY A 718 8.33 -25.20 23.41
N ASN A 719 7.01 -25.48 23.52
CA ASN A 719 6.15 -25.82 22.38
C ASN A 719 5.40 -24.61 21.79
N VAL A 720 5.87 -23.41 22.08
CA VAL A 720 5.32 -22.17 21.54
C VAL A 720 6.35 -21.53 20.63
N PHE A 721 5.95 -21.11 19.43
CA PHE A 721 6.76 -20.20 18.61
C PHE A 721 5.93 -19.13 17.93
N GLY A 722 6.58 -18.04 17.61
CA GLY A 722 5.99 -16.96 16.84
C GLY A 722 6.94 -16.49 15.75
N THR A 723 6.42 -15.98 14.65
CA THR A 723 7.17 -15.47 13.50
C THR A 723 6.40 -14.33 12.82
N TYR A 724 7.11 -13.43 12.15
CA TYR A 724 6.50 -12.43 11.28
C TYR A 724 6.21 -12.94 9.86
N ILE A 725 6.69 -14.13 9.50
CA ILE A 725 6.60 -14.67 8.15
C ILE A 725 5.16 -15.08 7.83
N HIS A 726 4.53 -14.40 6.89
CA HIS A 726 3.33 -14.83 6.19
C HIS A 726 3.71 -15.79 5.04
N GLY A 727 2.79 -16.71 4.68
CA GLY A 727 3.08 -17.76 3.71
C GLY A 727 4.00 -18.87 4.25
N LEU A 728 4.19 -18.97 5.57
CA LEU A 728 5.04 -19.98 6.23
C LEU A 728 4.74 -21.42 5.77
N PHE A 729 3.47 -21.73 5.51
CA PHE A 729 3.01 -23.07 5.11
C PHE A 729 2.95 -23.26 3.58
N ASP A 730 3.28 -22.25 2.77
CA ASP A 730 3.36 -22.37 1.30
C ASP A 730 4.55 -23.27 0.90
N GLU A 731 5.60 -23.35 1.76
CA GLU A 731 6.71 -24.30 1.56
C GLU A 731 6.25 -25.71 1.91
N ALA A 732 6.03 -26.52 0.88
CA ALA A 732 5.41 -27.83 1.00
C ALA A 732 6.16 -28.79 1.95
N LYS A 733 7.50 -28.72 2.03
CA LYS A 733 8.29 -29.55 2.94
C LYS A 733 8.07 -29.15 4.39
N PHE A 734 8.05 -27.84 4.66
CA PHE A 734 7.77 -27.31 5.99
C PHE A 734 6.35 -27.67 6.43
N CYS A 735 5.35 -27.40 5.59
CA CYS A 735 3.95 -27.68 5.86
C CYS A 735 3.69 -29.15 6.21
N ARG A 736 4.20 -30.07 5.39
CA ARG A 736 4.06 -31.53 5.64
C ARG A 736 4.78 -31.96 6.92
N LYS A 737 6.01 -31.50 7.15
CA LYS A 737 6.78 -31.86 8.32
C LYS A 737 6.15 -31.36 9.62
N PHE A 738 5.61 -30.15 9.58
CA PHE A 738 4.85 -29.57 10.69
C PHE A 738 3.68 -30.47 11.11
N VAL A 739 2.85 -30.92 10.17
CA VAL A 739 1.70 -31.76 10.48
C VAL A 739 2.13 -33.17 10.90
N GLU A 740 3.21 -33.72 10.32
CA GLU A 740 3.82 -34.99 10.73
C GLU A 740 4.24 -35.00 12.22
N ILE A 741 4.86 -33.89 12.68
CA ILE A 741 5.24 -33.72 14.10
C ILE A 741 4.02 -33.80 15.01
N LEU A 742 2.94 -33.11 14.64
CA LEU A 742 1.69 -33.15 15.41
C LEU A 742 1.04 -34.54 15.40
N ALA A 743 1.12 -35.26 14.28
CA ALA A 743 0.62 -36.64 14.17
C ALA A 743 1.39 -37.58 15.09
N VAL A 744 2.73 -37.49 15.10
CA VAL A 744 3.58 -38.27 16.00
C VAL A 744 3.27 -37.94 17.47
N LYS A 745 3.11 -36.66 17.83
CA LYS A 745 2.70 -36.26 19.18
C LYS A 745 1.34 -36.83 19.58
N LYS A 746 0.39 -36.91 18.65
CA LYS A 746 -0.93 -37.52 18.87
C LYS A 746 -0.87 -39.05 19.02
N GLY A 747 0.28 -39.67 18.74
CA GLY A 747 0.48 -41.12 18.78
C GLY A 747 0.19 -41.83 17.45
N ILE A 748 0.14 -41.12 16.34
CA ILE A 748 0.05 -41.66 14.99
C ILE A 748 1.48 -41.89 14.49
N PRO A 749 1.90 -43.15 14.22
CA PRO A 749 3.27 -43.40 13.72
C PRO A 749 3.54 -42.65 12.40
N ALA A 750 4.77 -42.13 12.25
CA ALA A 750 5.18 -41.36 11.07
C ALA A 750 5.00 -42.14 9.75
N GLU A 751 5.25 -43.45 9.77
CA GLU A 751 5.05 -44.36 8.64
C GLU A 751 3.56 -44.44 8.23
N LYS A 752 2.67 -44.55 9.23
CA LYS A 752 1.23 -44.56 8.99
C LYS A 752 0.75 -43.19 8.46
N TRP A 753 1.28 -42.09 9.01
CA TRP A 753 0.96 -40.76 8.55
C TRP A 753 1.42 -40.52 7.09
N SER A 754 2.63 -40.96 6.74
CA SER A 754 3.13 -40.81 5.35
C SER A 754 2.33 -41.65 4.35
N GLN A 755 1.83 -42.82 4.73
CA GLN A 755 0.92 -43.62 3.89
C GLN A 755 -0.42 -42.92 3.68
N ILE A 756 -1.00 -42.31 4.72
CA ILE A 756 -2.24 -41.58 4.70
C ILE A 756 -2.09 -40.32 3.83
N SER A 757 -0.99 -39.56 4.00
CA SER A 757 -0.72 -38.34 3.24
C SER A 757 -0.42 -38.61 1.76
N ASN A 758 0.18 -39.75 1.42
CA ASN A 758 0.45 -40.17 0.05
C ASN A 758 -0.78 -40.78 -0.66
N ALA A 759 -1.71 -41.41 0.07
CA ALA A 759 -2.95 -41.93 -0.51
C ALA A 759 -3.89 -40.82 -1.01
N GLY A 760 -3.89 -39.65 -0.31
CA GLY A 760 -4.59 -38.45 -0.77
C GLY A 760 -3.92 -37.75 -1.99
N GLY A 761 -2.60 -37.91 -2.13
CA GLY A 761 -1.81 -37.32 -3.23
C GLY A 761 -2.02 -37.96 -4.60
N LYS A 762 -2.62 -39.15 -4.68
CA LYS A 762 -2.97 -39.76 -5.98
C LYS A 762 -4.06 -39.03 -6.74
N SER A 763 -4.86 -38.19 -6.08
CA SER A 763 -5.82 -37.28 -6.77
C SER A 763 -5.15 -35.98 -7.30
N ALA A 764 -4.03 -35.53 -6.70
CA ALA A 764 -3.30 -34.34 -7.14
C ALA A 764 -2.21 -34.65 -8.18
N SER A 765 -1.55 -35.83 -8.12
CA SER A 765 -0.62 -36.29 -9.17
C SER A 765 -1.33 -36.75 -10.43
N GLY A 766 -2.63 -37.00 -10.38
CA GLY A 766 -3.48 -37.21 -11.56
C GLY A 766 -3.62 -35.95 -12.45
N MET A 767 -3.37 -34.76 -11.90
CA MET A 767 -3.38 -33.52 -12.67
C MET A 767 -2.05 -33.25 -13.41
N GLU A 768 -0.91 -33.70 -12.90
CA GLU A 768 0.37 -33.59 -13.65
C GLU A 768 0.50 -34.63 -14.77
N ASN A 769 -0.09 -35.82 -14.63
CA ASN A 769 -0.08 -36.85 -15.66
C ASN A 769 -1.26 -36.76 -16.64
N SER A 770 -2.37 -36.07 -16.33
CA SER A 770 -3.45 -35.81 -17.26
C SER A 770 -3.09 -34.75 -18.33
N SER A 771 -2.05 -33.95 -18.09
CA SER A 771 -1.53 -33.02 -19.11
C SER A 771 -0.73 -33.70 -20.22
N LYS A 772 -0.31 -34.97 -20.05
CA LYS A 772 0.40 -35.78 -21.06
C LYS A 772 -0.51 -36.82 -21.76
N SER A 773 -1.65 -37.20 -21.17
CA SER A 773 -2.57 -38.16 -21.79
C SER A 773 -3.80 -37.53 -22.47
N ALA A 774 -4.10 -36.28 -22.18
CA ALA A 774 -5.21 -35.54 -22.82
C ALA A 774 -4.90 -35.06 -24.25
N ALA A 775 -3.74 -35.42 -24.81
CA ALA A 775 -3.41 -35.19 -26.22
C ALA A 775 -3.88 -36.32 -27.16
N SER A 776 -4.43 -37.43 -26.67
CA SER A 776 -4.81 -38.59 -27.51
C SER A 776 -6.30 -38.96 -27.53
N ASP A 777 -7.18 -38.33 -26.73
CA ASP A 777 -8.62 -38.58 -26.77
C ASP A 777 -9.40 -37.25 -26.94
N ARG A 778 -9.33 -36.73 -28.17
CA ARG A 778 -10.28 -35.76 -28.72
C ARG A 778 -11.30 -36.50 -29.58
N THR A 779 -12.34 -37.02 -28.98
CA THR A 779 -13.62 -37.26 -29.71
C THR A 779 -14.79 -37.03 -28.75
N ASP A 780 -15.71 -36.17 -29.23
CA ASP A 780 -17.07 -35.94 -28.77
C ASP A 780 -17.29 -35.17 -27.46
N GLY A 781 -17.35 -33.89 -27.62
CA GLY A 781 -17.92 -32.88 -26.74
C GLY A 781 -17.87 -31.52 -27.43
N SER A 782 -18.65 -31.36 -28.51
CA SER A 782 -18.64 -30.19 -29.39
C SER A 782 -18.92 -28.88 -28.65
N PHE A 783 -17.88 -28.18 -28.27
CA PHE A 783 -17.89 -26.73 -28.44
C PHE A 783 -17.82 -26.50 -29.97
N SER A 784 -18.85 -25.98 -30.59
CA SER A 784 -18.83 -25.54 -31.96
C SER A 784 -17.80 -24.41 -32.11
N GLY A 785 -16.57 -24.80 -32.40
CA GLY A 785 -15.44 -23.91 -32.65
C GLY A 785 -15.49 -23.32 -34.05
N GLU A 786 -16.65 -22.88 -34.48
CA GLU A 786 -16.80 -22.06 -35.67
C GLU A 786 -17.30 -20.70 -35.24
N LYS A 787 -16.40 -19.72 -35.22
CA LYS A 787 -16.54 -18.25 -35.25
C LYS A 787 -15.77 -17.46 -34.19
N PHE A 788 -14.53 -17.80 -33.92
CA PHE A 788 -13.61 -16.85 -33.28
C PHE A 788 -12.30 -16.80 -34.07
N ASN A 789 -12.34 -16.42 -35.32
CA ASN A 789 -11.16 -16.32 -36.16
C ASN A 789 -10.52 -14.93 -36.23
N SER A 790 -11.01 -13.94 -35.52
CA SER A 790 -10.26 -12.71 -35.32
C SER A 790 -10.74 -11.93 -34.07
N LEU A 791 -9.81 -11.49 -33.25
CA LEU A 791 -10.01 -10.47 -32.19
C LEU A 791 -10.64 -9.16 -32.71
N GLN A 792 -10.73 -8.98 -34.05
CA GLN A 792 -11.35 -7.82 -34.69
C GLN A 792 -12.88 -7.91 -34.76
N GLU A 793 -13.48 -9.07 -34.64
CA GLU A 793 -14.94 -9.24 -34.67
C GLU A 793 -15.62 -8.92 -33.33
N PHE A 794 -14.85 -8.79 -32.26
CA PHE A 794 -15.33 -8.36 -30.95
C PHE A 794 -15.38 -6.83 -30.77
N LYS A 795 -14.86 -6.06 -31.71
CA LYS A 795 -15.01 -4.60 -31.78
C LYS A 795 -16.28 -4.22 -32.48
#